data_7ff8f80fa79bfab5e979e443be7d7764
#
_entry.id   7ff8f80fa79bfab5e979e443be7d7764
#
_cell.length_a   1.000
_cell.length_b   1.000
_cell.length_c   1.000
_cell.angle_alpha   90.00
_cell.angle_beta   90.00
_cell.angle_gamma   90.00
#
_symmetry.space_group_name_H-M   'P 1'
#
loop_
_entity.id
_entity.type
_entity.pdbx_description
1 polymer ?
#
loop_
_entity_poly.entity_id
_entity_poly.type
_entity_poly.pdbx_seq_one_letter_code
_entity_poly.pdbx_strand_id
1 'polypeptide(L)'
;MAIDPRQLKPGELARLLNSTPLGEVISERQLHRHRTRAGFRVAADGDAGKVDLFRYVAWLVTTRHEAIAEAARTPEELTGYEAMKERARLRNAMLSLSGRDIGDLPAVADPARRARAAKDFRYFCETYFGQTFHLKWSDDHLKVIAKIEQAVLEGGLFAMAMPRGSGKTSLCEVACLWALLYGHREFVALIGSDEEHAAGMLESIKAELENSEILGADFPEVCHPIRSLEGIHQRASGQLYQGKQTHIGWTAREIVLPTIPSSAASGAIIRVAGITGRIRGMKHKRVDGVSVRPSLVLIDDPQTDESARSPSQCANRERILAGAILGLAGPGRKIAGLMTLTVVRPDDLADRILDRDKHPQWQGERTKMVYSFPTADRLWAEYARLRAEGLKADRGGAEATAFYKEHRADMDAGTVIAWPERFNHDELSAVQHAMNLRLQNEAAFFAEYQNEPLPEVEVADDLLSADQIAAKVNGHARGLVPLGCSHLTMFVDVQGKALFYLVAAWEDDFTGHVIDYGTEPDQKQAYFTLRDIKRTLGAASARAGVEGAIYAGLERLIDATVAREWRRDDGAMVRIDRCLIDANWGSSTDVVYQFCRQSPHASVLTPSHGRYVGASSLPFSEYKRKRGERVGLNWRVPVVTGKRAVRHVLFDTNFWKSFVHARLAVPMGDPGGLSLFGHKPEHHRLLSEHLTSEYRVRTEGRGRTVDEWKLRVEGLDNHWLDGLVGCAVAASMEGAVLFGTDAKAVARPRLKLSELRGAKR
;
A
#
# COMPACT_ATOMS: atom_id res chain seq x y z
N MET A 1 23.20 48.80 -9.57
CA MET A 1 22.63 49.55 -10.70
C MET A 1 21.19 49.88 -10.32
N ALA A 2 20.81 51.18 -10.38
CA ALA A 2 19.44 51.59 -10.17
C ALA A 2 18.59 51.04 -11.34
N ILE A 3 17.50 50.34 -11.02
CA ILE A 3 16.58 49.82 -12.03
C ILE A 3 15.77 50.97 -12.58
N ASP A 4 15.86 51.26 -13.90
CA ASP A 4 15.06 52.30 -14.55
C ASP A 4 13.61 51.79 -14.74
N PRO A 5 12.62 52.36 -14.07
CA PRO A 5 11.22 51.90 -14.16
C PRO A 5 10.58 52.10 -15.53
N ARG A 6 11.22 52.85 -16.45
CA ARG A 6 10.75 53.02 -17.83
C ARG A 6 11.31 52.02 -18.82
N GLN A 7 12.28 51.18 -18.41
CA GLN A 7 13.01 50.25 -19.26
C GLN A 7 13.07 48.82 -18.66
N LEU A 8 11.98 48.31 -18.07
CA LEU A 8 11.95 47.05 -17.36
C LEU A 8 11.78 45.87 -18.31
N LYS A 9 12.56 44.82 -18.12
CA LYS A 9 12.22 43.50 -18.72
C LYS A 9 10.96 42.96 -18.06
N PRO A 10 10.14 42.16 -18.79
CA PRO A 10 8.88 41.62 -18.23
C PRO A 10 9.04 40.91 -16.88
N GLY A 11 10.09 40.10 -16.72
CA GLY A 11 10.36 39.42 -15.44
C GLY A 11 10.83 40.37 -14.32
N GLU A 12 11.43 41.51 -14.64
CA GLU A 12 11.78 42.57 -13.67
C GLU A 12 10.53 43.32 -13.21
N LEU A 13 9.62 43.62 -14.13
CA LEU A 13 8.33 44.23 -13.82
C LEU A 13 7.48 43.31 -12.93
N ALA A 14 7.40 42.02 -13.25
CA ALA A 14 6.65 41.06 -12.42
C ALA A 14 7.24 40.96 -11.00
N ARG A 15 8.56 40.86 -10.86
CA ARG A 15 9.24 40.85 -9.56
C ARG A 15 8.99 42.13 -8.77
N LEU A 16 9.05 43.28 -9.43
CA LEU A 16 8.81 44.58 -8.78
C LEU A 16 7.38 44.69 -8.24
N LEU A 17 6.39 44.32 -9.04
CA LEU A 17 4.97 44.32 -8.63
C LEU A 17 4.68 43.33 -7.50
N ASN A 18 5.33 42.17 -7.52
CA ASN A 18 5.15 41.11 -6.52
C ASN A 18 6.00 41.33 -5.25
N SER A 19 6.90 42.29 -5.24
CA SER A 19 7.71 42.69 -4.06
C SER A 19 6.97 43.63 -3.10
N THR A 20 5.73 43.98 -3.40
CA THR A 20 4.91 44.81 -2.53
C THR A 20 4.31 43.99 -1.36
N PRO A 21 3.86 44.66 -0.25
CA PRO A 21 3.21 43.96 0.86
C PRO A 21 1.95 43.17 0.47
N LEU A 22 1.43 43.33 -0.74
CA LEU A 22 0.27 42.61 -1.26
C LEU A 22 0.64 41.19 -1.77
N GLY A 23 1.93 40.82 -1.80
CA GLY A 23 2.42 39.55 -2.27
C GLY A 23 2.35 39.35 -3.78
N GLU A 24 2.05 38.14 -4.26
CA GLU A 24 1.98 37.86 -5.70
C GLU A 24 0.71 38.43 -6.32
N VAL A 25 0.83 39.67 -6.89
CA VAL A 25 -0.29 40.37 -7.53
C VAL A 25 -0.40 40.10 -9.03
N ILE A 26 0.65 39.58 -9.68
CA ILE A 26 0.64 39.25 -11.10
C ILE A 26 1.61 38.09 -11.42
N SER A 27 1.12 37.08 -12.17
CA SER A 27 1.98 36.04 -12.71
C SER A 27 2.61 36.49 -14.06
N GLU A 28 3.78 35.90 -14.41
CA GLU A 28 4.41 36.15 -15.71
C GLU A 28 3.49 35.86 -16.90
N ARG A 29 2.64 34.84 -16.78
CA ARG A 29 1.65 34.48 -17.81
C ARG A 29 0.55 35.54 -17.96
N GLN A 30 0.11 36.16 -16.87
CA GLN A 30 -0.83 37.30 -16.90
C GLN A 30 -0.19 38.51 -17.50
N LEU A 31 1.04 38.85 -17.11
CA LEU A 31 1.79 39.98 -17.69
C LEU A 31 2.01 39.80 -19.19
N HIS A 32 2.33 38.61 -19.66
CA HIS A 32 2.43 38.29 -21.08
C HIS A 32 1.12 38.56 -21.83
N ARG A 33 -0.01 38.10 -21.29
CA ARG A 33 -1.34 38.37 -21.87
C ARG A 33 -1.65 39.87 -21.91
N HIS A 34 -1.33 40.60 -20.84
CA HIS A 34 -1.53 42.04 -20.79
C HIS A 34 -0.69 42.77 -21.87
N ARG A 35 0.57 42.39 -22.06
CA ARG A 35 1.43 42.93 -23.10
C ARG A 35 0.88 42.65 -24.50
N THR A 36 0.45 41.44 -24.76
CA THR A 36 -0.16 41.05 -26.06
C THR A 36 -1.41 41.90 -26.34
N ARG A 37 -2.25 42.14 -25.31
CA ARG A 37 -3.49 42.94 -25.43
C ARG A 37 -3.23 44.45 -25.54
N ALA A 38 -2.23 44.96 -24.83
CA ALA A 38 -1.88 46.37 -24.80
C ALA A 38 -1.05 46.82 -26.02
N GLY A 39 -0.27 45.94 -26.61
CA GLY A 39 0.64 46.20 -27.73
C GLY A 39 1.68 47.28 -27.39
N PHE A 40 1.86 48.23 -28.26
CA PHE A 40 2.83 49.35 -28.10
C PHE A 40 2.50 50.30 -26.96
N ARG A 41 1.28 50.33 -26.44
CA ARG A 41 0.83 51.27 -25.39
C ARG A 41 1.60 51.13 -24.08
N VAL A 42 2.20 49.96 -23.80
CA VAL A 42 2.95 49.69 -22.58
C VAL A 42 4.44 49.46 -22.84
N ALA A 43 4.87 49.50 -24.07
CA ALA A 43 6.27 49.34 -24.44
C ALA A 43 7.13 50.52 -24.01
N ALA A 44 8.40 50.27 -23.69
CA ALA A 44 9.38 51.27 -23.41
C ALA A 44 9.80 52.00 -24.72
N ASP A 45 10.18 53.27 -24.63
CA ASP A 45 10.62 54.02 -25.79
C ASP A 45 11.90 53.40 -26.39
N GLY A 46 11.82 53.09 -27.68
CA GLY A 46 12.95 52.53 -28.44
C GLY A 46 13.16 50.99 -28.27
N ASP A 47 12.42 50.32 -27.39
CA ASP A 47 12.56 48.87 -27.18
C ASP A 47 11.20 48.19 -26.88
N ALA A 48 10.63 47.60 -27.91
CA ALA A 48 9.35 46.86 -27.81
C ALA A 48 9.43 45.58 -26.92
N GLY A 49 10.64 45.10 -26.59
CA GLY A 49 10.88 43.98 -25.70
C GLY A 49 10.75 44.34 -24.23
N LYS A 50 10.86 45.62 -23.90
CA LYS A 50 10.76 46.13 -22.53
C LYS A 50 9.43 46.82 -22.28
N VAL A 51 9.12 47.03 -20.98
CA VAL A 51 7.86 47.63 -20.50
C VAL A 51 8.16 48.87 -19.67
N ASP A 52 7.41 49.93 -19.94
CA ASP A 52 7.38 51.13 -19.09
C ASP A 52 6.33 50.93 -18.00
N LEU A 53 6.75 50.91 -16.74
CA LEU A 53 5.87 50.69 -15.57
C LEU A 53 4.73 51.75 -15.52
N PHE A 54 5.02 53.01 -15.81
CA PHE A 54 4.01 54.06 -15.72
C PHE A 54 2.96 53.90 -16.82
N ARG A 55 3.38 53.58 -18.03
CA ARG A 55 2.46 53.27 -19.15
C ARG A 55 1.66 52.03 -18.89
N TYR A 56 2.26 51.01 -18.27
CA TYR A 56 1.56 49.80 -17.91
C TYR A 56 0.47 50.05 -16.86
N VAL A 57 0.77 50.79 -15.80
CA VAL A 57 -0.21 51.17 -14.78
C VAL A 57 -1.31 52.08 -15.38
N ALA A 58 -0.97 53.05 -16.19
CA ALA A 58 -1.95 53.90 -16.88
C ALA A 58 -2.88 53.07 -17.75
N TRP A 59 -2.34 52.12 -18.53
CA TRP A 59 -3.15 51.21 -19.36
C TRP A 59 -4.05 50.34 -18.52
N LEU A 60 -3.60 49.80 -17.38
CA LEU A 60 -4.42 49.01 -16.46
C LEU A 60 -5.61 49.80 -15.90
N VAL A 61 -5.33 51.04 -15.47
CA VAL A 61 -6.36 51.95 -14.94
C VAL A 61 -7.38 52.31 -16.03
N THR A 62 -6.92 52.69 -17.22
CA THR A 62 -7.80 53.01 -18.33
C THR A 62 -8.66 51.83 -18.76
N THR A 63 -8.06 50.64 -18.90
CA THR A 63 -8.78 49.43 -19.28
C THR A 63 -9.85 49.03 -18.22
N ARG A 64 -9.56 49.27 -16.94
CA ARG A 64 -10.50 48.99 -15.84
C ARG A 64 -11.63 50.03 -15.82
N HIS A 65 -11.34 51.30 -16.10
CA HIS A 65 -12.38 52.34 -16.21
C HIS A 65 -13.25 52.14 -17.44
N GLU A 66 -12.69 51.79 -18.59
CA GLU A 66 -13.46 51.47 -19.80
C GLU A 66 -14.40 50.26 -19.54
N ALA A 67 -13.89 49.20 -18.88
CA ALA A 67 -14.74 48.05 -18.53
C ALA A 67 -15.85 48.38 -17.53
N ILE A 68 -15.59 49.29 -16.56
CA ILE A 68 -16.64 49.74 -15.61
C ILE A 68 -17.64 50.66 -16.31
N ALA A 69 -17.23 51.56 -17.22
CA ALA A 69 -18.11 52.41 -17.99
C ALA A 69 -18.95 51.62 -18.99
N GLU A 70 -18.38 50.58 -19.61
CA GLU A 70 -19.06 49.64 -20.50
C GLU A 70 -20.09 48.79 -19.77
N ALA A 71 -19.81 48.35 -18.52
CA ALA A 71 -20.72 47.61 -17.66
C ALA A 71 -21.86 48.48 -17.08
N ALA A 72 -21.68 49.80 -17.01
CA ALA A 72 -22.67 50.74 -16.50
C ALA A 72 -23.62 51.30 -17.58
N ARG A 73 -23.37 50.99 -18.87
CA ARG A 73 -24.24 51.43 -19.96
C ARG A 73 -25.46 50.53 -20.08
N THR A 74 -26.63 51.10 -19.97
CA THR A 74 -27.87 50.38 -20.25
C THR A 74 -28.07 50.17 -21.77
N PRO A 75 -28.79 49.11 -22.22
CA PRO A 75 -29.02 48.89 -23.65
C PRO A 75 -29.73 50.01 -24.39
N GLU A 76 -30.39 50.92 -23.68
CA GLU A 76 -31.07 52.09 -24.21
C GLU A 76 -30.14 53.26 -24.59
N GLU A 77 -28.90 53.26 -24.05
CA GLU A 77 -27.92 54.30 -24.31
C GLU A 77 -26.99 53.95 -25.49
N LEU A 78 -27.10 52.76 -26.07
CA LEU A 78 -26.29 52.28 -27.17
C LEU A 78 -26.96 52.62 -28.52
N THR A 79 -26.24 53.24 -29.47
CA THR A 79 -26.75 53.57 -30.79
C THR A 79 -26.12 52.74 -31.91
N GLY A 80 -26.90 52.40 -32.93
CA GLY A 80 -26.43 51.77 -34.17
C GLY A 80 -25.78 50.37 -33.98
N TYR A 81 -24.55 50.19 -34.43
CA TYR A 81 -23.83 48.92 -34.45
C TYR A 81 -23.56 48.32 -33.04
N GLU A 82 -23.28 49.19 -32.07
CA GLU A 82 -23.04 48.75 -30.69
C GLU A 82 -24.27 48.17 -30.01
N ALA A 83 -25.44 48.79 -30.25
CA ALA A 83 -26.75 48.30 -29.78
C ALA A 83 -27.06 46.92 -30.41
N MET A 84 -26.73 46.74 -31.68
CA MET A 84 -26.92 45.45 -32.36
C MET A 84 -25.99 44.37 -31.83
N LYS A 85 -24.74 44.72 -31.55
CA LYS A 85 -23.73 43.82 -30.97
C LYS A 85 -24.11 43.38 -29.54
N GLU A 86 -24.62 44.32 -28.74
CA GLU A 86 -25.04 44.02 -27.37
C GLU A 86 -26.32 43.19 -27.33
N ARG A 87 -27.30 43.47 -28.21
CA ARG A 87 -28.48 42.61 -28.38
C ARG A 87 -28.11 41.21 -28.86
N ALA A 88 -27.12 41.07 -29.75
CA ALA A 88 -26.60 39.76 -30.17
C ALA A 88 -25.87 39.05 -29.04
N ARG A 89 -25.10 39.76 -28.21
CA ARG A 89 -24.44 39.22 -27.01
C ARG A 89 -25.46 38.74 -25.99
N LEU A 90 -26.44 39.53 -25.65
CA LEU A 90 -27.54 39.18 -24.74
C LEU A 90 -28.35 37.99 -25.26
N ARG A 91 -28.67 37.99 -26.55
CA ARG A 91 -29.38 36.87 -27.18
C ARG A 91 -28.54 35.58 -27.17
N ASN A 92 -27.27 35.67 -27.47
CA ASN A 92 -26.33 34.52 -27.38
C ASN A 92 -26.13 34.05 -25.94
N ALA A 93 -26.10 34.98 -24.97
CA ALA A 93 -26.06 34.63 -23.55
C ALA A 93 -27.35 33.93 -23.11
N MET A 94 -28.53 34.43 -23.52
CA MET A 94 -29.82 33.78 -23.24
C MET A 94 -29.93 32.41 -23.91
N LEU A 95 -29.49 32.27 -25.18
CA LEU A 95 -29.44 30.97 -25.86
C LEU A 95 -28.49 30.00 -25.18
N SER A 96 -27.34 30.48 -24.71
CA SER A 96 -26.41 29.67 -23.95
C SER A 96 -26.96 29.25 -22.59
N LEU A 97 -27.70 30.12 -21.91
CA LEU A 97 -28.39 29.81 -20.65
C LEU A 97 -29.56 28.83 -20.89
N SER A 98 -30.39 29.05 -21.91
CA SER A 98 -31.46 28.12 -22.24
C SER A 98 -30.96 26.75 -22.67
N GLY A 99 -29.82 26.66 -23.34
CA GLY A 99 -29.18 25.40 -23.70
C GLY A 99 -28.51 24.67 -22.53
N ARG A 100 -28.42 25.29 -21.37
CA ARG A 100 -27.88 24.67 -20.11
C ARG A 100 -28.99 24.30 -19.13
N ASP A 101 -30.18 24.84 -19.29
CA ASP A 101 -31.33 24.50 -18.43
C ASP A 101 -31.92 23.18 -18.90
N ILE A 102 -32.08 22.26 -17.95
CA ILE A 102 -32.56 20.89 -18.22
C ILE A 102 -34.09 20.83 -18.40
N GLY A 103 -34.76 21.97 -18.27
CA GLY A 103 -36.21 22.04 -18.37
C GLY A 103 -36.98 21.51 -17.15
N ASP A 104 -38.22 21.19 -17.31
CA ASP A 104 -39.06 20.66 -16.24
C ASP A 104 -38.73 19.19 -15.95
N LEU A 105 -38.74 18.84 -14.66
CA LEU A 105 -38.51 17.46 -14.23
C LEU A 105 -39.74 16.59 -14.57
N PRO A 106 -39.53 15.36 -15.02
CA PRO A 106 -40.62 14.40 -15.15
C PRO A 106 -41.35 14.21 -13.81
N ALA A 107 -42.66 13.89 -13.88
CA ALA A 107 -43.39 13.51 -12.68
C ALA A 107 -42.94 12.15 -12.16
N VAL A 108 -42.99 11.95 -10.84
CA VAL A 108 -42.72 10.65 -10.22
C VAL A 108 -43.72 9.62 -10.73
N ALA A 109 -43.25 8.53 -11.30
CA ALA A 109 -44.13 7.55 -11.95
C ALA A 109 -44.99 6.77 -10.94
N ASP A 110 -44.44 6.39 -9.80
CA ASP A 110 -45.19 5.66 -8.76
C ASP A 110 -44.86 6.23 -7.36
N PRO A 111 -45.60 7.24 -6.89
CA PRO A 111 -45.39 7.80 -5.56
C PRO A 111 -45.64 6.82 -4.41
N ALA A 112 -46.52 5.82 -4.58
CA ALA A 112 -46.83 4.85 -3.55
C ALA A 112 -45.67 3.83 -3.37
N ARG A 113 -45.13 3.34 -4.48
CA ARG A 113 -43.90 2.50 -4.51
C ARG A 113 -42.74 3.21 -3.86
N ARG A 114 -42.47 4.45 -4.27
CA ARG A 114 -41.42 5.29 -3.68
C ARG A 114 -41.61 5.49 -2.18
N ALA A 115 -42.82 5.83 -1.73
CA ALA A 115 -43.11 6.06 -0.32
C ALA A 115 -42.96 4.79 0.54
N ARG A 116 -43.34 3.61 0.01
CA ARG A 116 -43.13 2.33 0.68
C ARG A 116 -41.62 2.01 0.85
N ALA A 117 -40.88 2.13 -0.24
CA ALA A 117 -39.45 1.86 -0.25
C ALA A 117 -38.62 2.81 0.66
N ALA A 118 -39.15 3.99 0.99
CA ALA A 118 -38.48 4.91 1.91
C ALA A 118 -38.23 4.34 3.32
N LYS A 119 -39.08 3.38 3.74
CA LYS A 119 -39.03 2.80 5.10
C LYS A 119 -38.71 1.31 5.11
N ASP A 120 -38.51 0.72 3.95
CA ASP A 120 -38.31 -0.73 3.78
C ASP A 120 -37.16 -0.93 2.79
N PHE A 121 -35.98 -1.14 3.33
CA PHE A 121 -34.77 -1.33 2.53
C PHE A 121 -34.82 -2.64 1.73
N ARG A 122 -35.41 -3.69 2.30
CA ARG A 122 -35.63 -4.93 1.57
C ARG A 122 -36.47 -4.70 0.33
N TYR A 123 -37.64 -4.02 0.49
CA TYR A 123 -38.50 -3.69 -0.62
C TYR A 123 -37.80 -2.79 -1.65
N PHE A 124 -36.94 -1.87 -1.21
CA PHE A 124 -36.10 -1.07 -2.10
C PHE A 124 -35.17 -1.93 -2.95
N CYS A 125 -34.45 -2.89 -2.34
CA CYS A 125 -33.59 -3.84 -3.06
C CYS A 125 -34.37 -4.68 -4.08
N GLU A 126 -35.49 -5.27 -3.67
CA GLU A 126 -36.31 -6.14 -4.52
C GLU A 126 -36.94 -5.38 -5.69
N THR A 127 -37.33 -4.12 -5.46
CA THR A 127 -38.04 -3.31 -6.43
C THR A 127 -37.13 -2.62 -7.45
N TYR A 128 -36.08 -1.98 -6.97
CA TYR A 128 -35.19 -1.16 -7.82
C TYR A 128 -33.98 -1.93 -8.34
N PHE A 129 -33.61 -3.04 -7.68
CA PHE A 129 -32.43 -3.85 -8.01
C PHE A 129 -32.77 -5.34 -8.14
N GLY A 130 -33.99 -5.66 -8.60
CA GLY A 130 -34.43 -7.05 -8.70
C GLY A 130 -33.62 -7.93 -9.65
N GLN A 131 -32.88 -7.35 -10.60
CA GLN A 131 -31.94 -8.10 -11.44
C GLN A 131 -30.70 -8.54 -10.63
N THR A 132 -30.19 -7.69 -9.75
CA THR A 132 -29.07 -7.98 -8.86
C THR A 132 -29.48 -8.94 -7.74
N PHE A 133 -30.64 -8.71 -7.13
CA PHE A 133 -31.17 -9.50 -6.03
C PHE A 133 -32.33 -10.43 -6.48
N HIS A 134 -32.07 -11.24 -7.50
CA HIS A 134 -33.07 -12.11 -8.11
C HIS A 134 -33.32 -13.40 -7.33
N LEU A 135 -32.39 -13.84 -6.46
CA LEU A 135 -32.55 -15.00 -5.62
C LEU A 135 -33.35 -14.65 -4.36
N LYS A 136 -34.13 -15.61 -3.84
CA LYS A 136 -34.79 -15.45 -2.56
C LYS A 136 -33.78 -15.22 -1.44
N TRP A 137 -34.08 -14.27 -0.56
CA TRP A 137 -33.24 -13.95 0.58
C TRP A 137 -33.12 -15.11 1.58
N SER A 138 -31.94 -15.40 2.05
CA SER A 138 -31.74 -16.26 3.21
C SER A 138 -31.99 -15.48 4.50
N ASP A 139 -32.15 -16.22 5.62
CA ASP A 139 -32.32 -15.61 6.94
C ASP A 139 -31.14 -14.70 7.33
N ASP A 140 -29.92 -15.05 6.90
CA ASP A 140 -28.75 -14.21 7.14
C ASP A 140 -28.78 -12.90 6.35
N HIS A 141 -29.27 -12.93 5.10
CA HIS A 141 -29.47 -11.69 4.36
C HIS A 141 -30.52 -10.79 5.05
N LEU A 142 -31.62 -11.37 5.56
CA LEU A 142 -32.63 -10.59 6.26
C LEU A 142 -32.09 -9.93 7.53
N LYS A 143 -31.20 -10.60 8.26
CA LYS A 143 -30.48 -9.99 9.40
C LYS A 143 -29.60 -8.82 8.97
N VAL A 144 -28.82 -9.00 7.89
CA VAL A 144 -27.96 -7.94 7.36
C VAL A 144 -28.78 -6.75 6.89
N ILE A 145 -29.86 -6.98 6.15
CA ILE A 145 -30.80 -5.96 5.71
C ILE A 145 -31.36 -5.17 6.91
N ALA A 146 -31.80 -5.83 7.96
CA ALA A 146 -32.27 -5.17 9.17
C ALA A 146 -31.16 -4.32 9.85
N LYS A 147 -29.91 -4.77 9.83
CA LYS A 147 -28.77 -3.99 10.35
C LYS A 147 -28.46 -2.78 9.46
N ILE A 148 -28.61 -2.88 8.14
CA ILE A 148 -28.49 -1.75 7.22
C ILE A 148 -29.58 -0.72 7.51
N GLU A 149 -30.84 -1.15 7.65
CA GLU A 149 -31.95 -0.27 8.00
C GLU A 149 -31.67 0.46 9.32
N GLN A 150 -31.29 -0.28 10.35
CA GLN A 150 -30.96 0.29 11.65
C GLN A 150 -29.80 1.31 11.55
N ALA A 151 -28.72 0.99 10.84
CA ALA A 151 -27.59 1.91 10.66
C ALA A 151 -27.99 3.18 9.93
N VAL A 152 -28.79 3.06 8.88
CA VAL A 152 -29.23 4.20 8.04
C VAL A 152 -30.25 5.06 8.76
N LEU A 153 -31.25 4.49 9.41
CA LEU A 153 -32.36 5.23 10.02
C LEU A 153 -32.03 5.72 11.44
N GLU A 154 -31.52 4.82 12.28
CA GLU A 154 -31.36 5.06 13.72
C GLU A 154 -29.90 5.34 14.11
N GLY A 155 -28.97 4.77 13.38
CA GLY A 155 -27.53 4.80 13.69
C GLY A 155 -27.04 3.47 14.27
N GLY A 156 -25.81 3.49 14.82
CA GLY A 156 -25.13 2.30 15.29
C GLY A 156 -23.98 1.89 14.37
N LEU A 157 -23.19 0.93 14.83
CA LEU A 157 -22.05 0.38 14.10
C LEU A 157 -22.21 -1.15 14.05
N PHE A 158 -22.17 -1.72 12.85
CA PHE A 158 -22.36 -3.14 12.63
C PHE A 158 -21.27 -3.70 11.72
N ALA A 159 -20.66 -4.80 12.14
CA ALA A 159 -19.68 -5.56 11.34
C ALA A 159 -20.24 -6.94 11.02
N MET A 160 -20.31 -7.30 9.74
CA MET A 160 -20.98 -8.50 9.26
C MET A 160 -20.04 -9.29 8.35
N ALA A 161 -19.56 -10.45 8.80
CA ALA A 161 -18.90 -11.37 7.90
C ALA A 161 -19.93 -12.18 7.12
N MET A 162 -19.80 -12.16 5.80
CA MET A 162 -20.69 -12.87 4.89
C MET A 162 -19.88 -13.73 3.90
N PRO A 163 -20.37 -14.90 3.50
CA PRO A 163 -19.73 -15.74 2.50
C PRO A 163 -19.46 -15.00 1.20
N ARG A 164 -18.36 -15.34 0.53
CA ARG A 164 -18.06 -14.79 -0.80
C ARG A 164 -19.22 -15.04 -1.76
N GLY A 165 -19.55 -14.04 -2.59
CA GLY A 165 -20.67 -14.12 -3.53
C GLY A 165 -22.08 -14.01 -2.91
N SER A 166 -22.18 -13.55 -1.66
CA SER A 166 -23.47 -13.25 -1.00
C SER A 166 -24.03 -11.86 -1.31
N GLY A 167 -23.40 -11.07 -2.20
CA GLY A 167 -23.89 -9.75 -2.58
C GLY A 167 -23.50 -8.63 -1.60
N LYS A 168 -22.47 -8.79 -0.78
CA LYS A 168 -21.99 -7.80 0.21
C LYS A 168 -21.81 -6.41 -0.38
N THR A 169 -21.01 -6.31 -1.43
CA THR A 169 -20.68 -5.06 -2.11
C THR A 169 -21.94 -4.41 -2.67
N SER A 170 -22.80 -5.20 -3.36
CA SER A 170 -24.07 -4.69 -3.90
C SER A 170 -24.99 -4.18 -2.81
N LEU A 171 -25.05 -4.84 -1.64
CA LEU A 171 -25.83 -4.34 -0.50
C LEU A 171 -25.29 -3.01 0.03
N CYS A 172 -23.96 -2.82 0.08
CA CYS A 172 -23.36 -1.54 0.46
C CYS A 172 -23.68 -0.43 -0.56
N GLU A 173 -23.54 -0.71 -1.85
CA GLU A 173 -23.84 0.25 -2.92
C GLU A 173 -25.30 0.68 -2.90
N VAL A 174 -26.21 -0.28 -2.78
CA VAL A 174 -27.65 -0.03 -2.72
C VAL A 174 -28.06 0.67 -1.43
N ALA A 175 -27.43 0.33 -0.29
CA ALA A 175 -27.63 1.04 0.98
C ALA A 175 -27.18 2.51 0.90
N CYS A 176 -26.09 2.79 0.18
CA CYS A 176 -25.64 4.15 -0.09
C CYS A 176 -26.70 4.94 -0.87
N LEU A 177 -27.22 4.37 -1.97
CA LEU A 177 -28.28 4.98 -2.77
C LEU A 177 -29.56 5.20 -1.95
N TRP A 178 -29.99 4.19 -1.20
CA TRP A 178 -31.18 4.31 -0.35
C TRP A 178 -31.05 5.43 0.68
N ALA A 179 -29.92 5.48 1.36
CA ALA A 179 -29.65 6.49 2.37
C ALA A 179 -29.72 7.92 1.82
N LEU A 180 -29.24 8.14 0.59
CA LEU A 180 -29.17 9.46 -0.02
C LEU A 180 -30.44 9.85 -0.77
N LEU A 181 -31.02 8.94 -1.55
CA LEU A 181 -32.22 9.23 -2.38
C LEU A 181 -33.41 9.64 -1.54
N TYR A 182 -33.53 9.08 -0.34
CA TYR A 182 -34.58 9.44 0.61
C TYR A 182 -34.18 10.52 1.63
N GLY A 183 -32.96 11.00 1.56
CA GLY A 183 -32.44 12.01 2.50
C GLY A 183 -32.28 11.52 3.93
N HIS A 184 -32.23 10.21 4.16
CA HIS A 184 -31.94 9.64 5.48
C HIS A 184 -30.55 10.04 5.98
N ARG A 185 -29.62 10.21 5.06
CA ARG A 185 -28.26 10.69 5.31
C ARG A 185 -27.86 11.70 4.23
N GLU A 186 -27.21 12.78 4.64
CA GLU A 186 -26.75 13.82 3.73
C GLU A 186 -25.37 13.54 3.14
N PHE A 187 -24.52 12.82 3.87
CA PHE A 187 -23.16 12.53 3.43
C PHE A 187 -22.77 11.11 3.84
N VAL A 188 -22.51 10.26 2.84
CA VAL A 188 -22.03 8.89 3.01
C VAL A 188 -20.56 8.81 2.61
N ALA A 189 -19.73 8.27 3.50
CA ALA A 189 -18.37 7.88 3.19
C ALA A 189 -18.36 6.38 2.82
N LEU A 190 -17.92 6.06 1.60
CA LEU A 190 -17.81 4.70 1.10
C LEU A 190 -16.34 4.30 1.07
N ILE A 191 -15.98 3.25 1.81
CA ILE A 191 -14.58 2.88 2.04
C ILE A 191 -14.36 1.44 1.59
N GLY A 192 -13.34 1.24 0.73
CA GLY A 192 -12.88 -0.07 0.29
C GLY A 192 -11.52 -0.45 0.91
N SER A 193 -11.05 -1.64 0.58
CA SER A 193 -9.70 -2.13 0.95
C SER A 193 -8.58 -1.19 0.48
N ASP A 194 -8.78 -0.58 -0.67
CA ASP A 194 -7.93 0.41 -1.30
C ASP A 194 -8.76 1.44 -2.08
N GLU A 195 -8.09 2.40 -2.73
CA GLU A 195 -8.76 3.47 -3.47
C GLU A 195 -9.41 2.99 -4.78
N GLU A 196 -8.83 2.00 -5.43
CA GLU A 196 -9.34 1.44 -6.69
C GLU A 196 -10.64 0.67 -6.46
N HIS A 197 -10.68 -0.16 -5.41
CA HIS A 197 -11.90 -0.85 -4.98
C HIS A 197 -13.03 0.14 -4.68
N ALA A 198 -12.75 1.16 -3.86
CA ALA A 198 -13.74 2.18 -3.52
C ALA A 198 -14.23 2.99 -4.74
N ALA A 199 -13.34 3.29 -5.69
CA ALA A 199 -13.72 3.94 -6.94
C ALA A 199 -14.59 3.04 -7.82
N GLY A 200 -14.32 1.74 -7.86
CA GLY A 200 -15.17 0.76 -8.56
C GLY A 200 -16.62 0.75 -8.05
N MET A 201 -16.80 0.77 -6.72
CA MET A 201 -18.14 0.88 -6.12
C MET A 201 -18.84 2.19 -6.50
N LEU A 202 -18.09 3.30 -6.58
CA LEU A 202 -18.66 4.58 -6.99
C LEU A 202 -19.11 4.58 -8.46
N GLU A 203 -18.35 3.91 -9.34
CA GLU A 203 -18.72 3.78 -10.76
C GLU A 203 -19.97 2.90 -10.92
N SER A 204 -20.15 1.83 -10.12
CA SER A 204 -21.39 1.05 -10.07
C SER A 204 -22.59 1.92 -9.68
N ILE A 205 -22.45 2.75 -8.64
CA ILE A 205 -23.50 3.68 -8.19
C ILE A 205 -23.85 4.70 -9.29
N LYS A 206 -22.85 5.24 -9.99
CA LYS A 206 -23.05 6.14 -11.12
C LYS A 206 -23.84 5.48 -12.25
N ALA A 207 -23.45 4.25 -12.60
CA ALA A 207 -24.15 3.50 -13.66
C ALA A 207 -25.62 3.29 -13.34
N GLU A 208 -25.96 3.02 -12.09
CA GLU A 208 -27.37 2.92 -11.67
C GLU A 208 -28.13 4.24 -11.80
N LEU A 209 -27.55 5.36 -11.35
CA LEU A 209 -28.17 6.69 -11.46
C LEU A 209 -28.35 7.15 -12.92
N GLU A 210 -27.43 6.76 -13.80
CA GLU A 210 -27.46 7.09 -15.22
C GLU A 210 -28.44 6.22 -16.01
N ASN A 211 -28.47 4.89 -15.73
CA ASN A 211 -29.09 3.94 -16.65
C ASN A 211 -30.34 3.25 -16.10
N SER A 212 -30.51 3.13 -14.77
CA SER A 212 -31.68 2.41 -14.21
C SER A 212 -33.01 3.12 -14.50
N GLU A 213 -33.82 2.55 -15.39
CA GLU A 213 -35.11 3.14 -15.81
C GLU A 213 -36.07 3.37 -14.65
N ILE A 214 -36.13 2.37 -13.72
CA ILE A 214 -37.03 2.45 -12.58
C ILE A 214 -36.61 3.51 -11.56
N LEU A 215 -35.30 3.67 -11.32
CA LEU A 215 -34.77 4.77 -10.50
C LEU A 215 -35.07 6.12 -11.17
N GLY A 216 -34.85 6.23 -12.47
CA GLY A 216 -35.16 7.45 -13.22
C GLY A 216 -36.62 7.83 -13.20
N ALA A 217 -37.52 6.84 -13.21
CA ALA A 217 -38.98 7.06 -13.17
C ALA A 217 -39.47 7.54 -11.79
N ASP A 218 -38.86 7.07 -10.69
CA ASP A 218 -39.31 7.39 -9.32
C ASP A 218 -38.49 8.49 -8.64
N PHE A 219 -37.23 8.73 -9.11
CA PHE A 219 -36.36 9.79 -8.61
C PHE A 219 -35.92 10.75 -9.73
N PRO A 220 -36.87 11.32 -10.49
CA PRO A 220 -36.54 12.20 -11.63
C PRO A 220 -35.70 13.40 -11.20
N GLU A 221 -35.90 13.93 -9.99
CA GLU A 221 -35.12 15.05 -9.45
C GLU A 221 -33.65 14.77 -9.25
N VAL A 222 -33.26 13.49 -9.21
CA VAL A 222 -31.84 13.08 -9.14
C VAL A 222 -31.36 12.59 -10.49
N CYS A 223 -32.09 11.64 -11.10
CA CYS A 223 -31.62 10.95 -12.30
C CYS A 223 -31.72 11.82 -13.56
N HIS A 224 -32.74 12.65 -13.71
CA HIS A 224 -32.91 13.48 -14.91
C HIS A 224 -31.76 14.50 -15.08
N PRO A 225 -31.38 15.28 -14.06
CA PRO A 225 -30.17 16.13 -14.15
C PRO A 225 -28.90 15.38 -14.49
N ILE A 226 -28.69 14.17 -13.92
CA ILE A 226 -27.52 13.33 -14.17
C ILE A 226 -27.51 12.84 -15.62
N ARG A 227 -28.63 12.32 -16.11
CA ARG A 227 -28.79 11.85 -17.50
C ARG A 227 -28.65 12.99 -18.53
N SER A 228 -29.06 14.20 -18.17
CA SER A 228 -28.89 15.39 -19.01
C SER A 228 -27.42 15.80 -19.19
N LEU A 229 -26.49 15.19 -18.46
CA LEU A 229 -25.05 15.34 -18.71
C LEU A 229 -24.62 14.58 -19.98
N GLU A 230 -25.36 13.56 -20.41
CA GLU A 230 -25.06 12.73 -21.60
C GLU A 230 -23.62 12.16 -21.57
N GLY A 231 -23.13 11.75 -20.38
CA GLY A 231 -21.77 11.26 -20.18
C GLY A 231 -20.67 12.33 -20.24
N ILE A 232 -21.02 13.61 -20.46
CA ILE A 232 -20.06 14.71 -20.54
C ILE A 232 -19.96 15.39 -19.17
N HIS A 233 -19.06 14.94 -18.31
CA HIS A 233 -18.92 15.42 -16.93
C HIS A 233 -18.68 16.93 -16.82
N GLN A 234 -18.08 17.57 -17.84
CA GLN A 234 -17.85 19.02 -17.86
C GLN A 234 -19.15 19.83 -17.89
N ARG A 235 -20.26 19.24 -18.37
CA ARG A 235 -21.59 19.90 -18.38
C ARG A 235 -22.11 20.13 -16.97
N ALA A 236 -21.71 19.33 -15.98
CA ALA A 236 -22.15 19.47 -14.59
C ALA A 236 -21.86 20.87 -14.01
N SER A 237 -20.73 21.49 -14.36
CA SER A 237 -20.34 22.80 -13.85
C SER A 237 -21.20 23.96 -14.35
N GLY A 238 -21.98 23.76 -15.41
CA GLY A 238 -22.79 24.79 -16.03
C GLY A 238 -24.28 24.47 -16.09
N GLN A 239 -24.73 23.31 -15.61
CA GLN A 239 -26.09 22.86 -15.67
C GLN A 239 -27.03 23.73 -14.82
N LEU A 240 -28.19 24.04 -15.36
CA LEU A 240 -29.22 24.84 -14.71
C LEU A 240 -30.54 24.08 -14.63
N TYR A 241 -31.27 24.34 -13.56
CA TYR A 241 -32.66 23.96 -13.39
C TYR A 241 -33.47 25.18 -12.95
N GLN A 242 -34.46 25.59 -13.75
CA GLN A 242 -35.24 26.81 -13.54
C GLN A 242 -34.35 28.04 -13.29
N GLY A 243 -33.32 28.20 -14.11
CA GLY A 243 -32.36 29.28 -14.05
C GLY A 243 -31.38 29.25 -12.88
N LYS A 244 -31.43 28.24 -11.98
CA LYS A 244 -30.50 28.04 -10.85
C LYS A 244 -29.55 26.90 -11.15
N GLN A 245 -28.29 27.05 -10.71
CA GLN A 245 -27.27 26.01 -10.90
C GLN A 245 -27.61 24.76 -10.08
N THR A 246 -27.47 23.59 -10.68
CA THR A 246 -27.71 22.29 -10.02
C THR A 246 -26.55 21.82 -9.15
N HIS A 247 -25.38 22.42 -9.29
CA HIS A 247 -24.18 22.13 -8.50
C HIS A 247 -23.77 20.65 -8.42
N ILE A 248 -24.04 19.88 -9.47
CA ILE A 248 -23.63 18.48 -9.53
C ILE A 248 -22.10 18.37 -9.45
N GLY A 249 -21.62 17.53 -8.53
CA GLY A 249 -20.23 17.05 -8.50
C GLY A 249 -20.17 15.63 -9.06
N TRP A 250 -19.40 15.40 -10.13
CA TRP A 250 -19.32 14.10 -10.80
C TRP A 250 -17.87 13.75 -11.09
N THR A 251 -17.16 13.26 -10.08
CA THR A 251 -15.72 12.97 -10.16
C THR A 251 -15.44 11.48 -9.88
N ALA A 252 -14.21 11.02 -10.11
CA ALA A 252 -13.83 9.65 -9.79
C ALA A 252 -13.84 9.32 -8.28
N ARG A 253 -13.93 10.32 -7.40
CA ARG A 253 -13.86 10.11 -5.94
C ARG A 253 -15.04 10.70 -5.17
N GLU A 254 -15.86 11.48 -5.80
CA GLU A 254 -16.98 12.18 -5.15
C GLU A 254 -18.12 12.38 -6.11
N ILE A 255 -19.32 12.09 -5.64
CA ILE A 255 -20.58 12.50 -6.23
C ILE A 255 -21.21 13.53 -5.30
N VAL A 256 -21.67 14.65 -5.86
CA VAL A 256 -22.61 15.57 -5.23
C VAL A 256 -23.89 15.51 -6.06
N LEU A 257 -24.97 15.05 -5.45
CA LEU A 257 -26.28 14.95 -6.13
C LEU A 257 -26.83 16.34 -6.47
N PRO A 258 -27.68 16.45 -7.49
CA PRO A 258 -28.23 17.74 -7.93
C PRO A 258 -28.88 18.53 -6.80
N THR A 259 -28.62 19.84 -6.74
CA THR A 259 -29.29 20.74 -5.82
C THR A 259 -30.65 21.14 -6.41
N ILE A 260 -31.68 20.40 -6.04
CA ILE A 260 -33.06 20.61 -6.46
C ILE A 260 -33.91 20.96 -5.23
N PRO A 261 -34.61 22.11 -5.20
CA PRO A 261 -35.25 22.63 -3.97
C PRO A 261 -36.26 21.70 -3.30
N SER A 262 -36.94 20.83 -4.04
CA SER A 262 -37.98 19.91 -3.55
C SER A 262 -37.48 18.48 -3.30
N SER A 263 -36.20 18.21 -3.57
CA SER A 263 -35.63 16.86 -3.44
C SER A 263 -35.09 16.60 -2.04
N ALA A 264 -35.43 15.48 -1.45
CA ALA A 264 -34.84 14.99 -0.20
C ALA A 264 -33.34 14.71 -0.35
N ALA A 265 -32.90 14.35 -1.55
CA ALA A 265 -31.51 14.08 -1.92
C ALA A 265 -30.72 15.33 -2.33
N SER A 266 -31.29 16.52 -2.22
CA SER A 266 -30.69 17.78 -2.72
C SER A 266 -29.32 18.03 -2.15
N GLY A 267 -28.28 18.04 -3.00
CA GLY A 267 -26.89 18.29 -2.62
C GLY A 267 -26.27 17.21 -1.70
N ALA A 268 -26.84 16.01 -1.65
CA ALA A 268 -26.32 14.90 -0.89
C ALA A 268 -24.99 14.39 -1.51
N ILE A 269 -24.13 13.81 -0.68
CA ILE A 269 -22.72 13.59 -1.03
C ILE A 269 -22.34 12.13 -0.83
N ILE A 270 -21.65 11.56 -1.82
CA ILE A 270 -20.90 10.32 -1.68
C ILE A 270 -19.43 10.66 -1.86
N ARG A 271 -18.57 10.23 -0.95
CA ARG A 271 -17.12 10.31 -1.13
C ARG A 271 -16.48 8.99 -0.83
N VAL A 272 -15.59 8.55 -1.72
CA VAL A 272 -14.88 7.28 -1.59
C VAL A 272 -13.46 7.49 -1.10
N ALA A 273 -12.94 6.47 -0.42
CA ALA A 273 -11.53 6.37 -0.03
C ALA A 273 -11.13 4.91 0.19
N GLY A 274 -9.88 4.58 -0.06
CA GLY A 274 -9.30 3.36 0.48
C GLY A 274 -9.04 3.50 1.99
N ILE A 275 -9.10 2.39 2.74
CA ILE A 275 -8.95 2.42 4.20
C ILE A 275 -7.64 3.07 4.67
N THR A 276 -6.55 2.91 3.93
CA THR A 276 -5.25 3.53 4.23
C THR A 276 -5.09 4.94 3.66
N GLY A 277 -6.10 5.46 2.95
CA GLY A 277 -6.10 6.75 2.29
C GLY A 277 -6.36 7.94 3.22
N ARG A 278 -6.64 9.10 2.62
CA ARG A 278 -6.94 10.34 3.36
C ARG A 278 -8.39 10.39 3.87
N ILE A 279 -8.69 9.65 4.93
CA ILE A 279 -10.02 9.60 5.54
C ILE A 279 -10.19 10.74 6.56
N ARG A 280 -9.15 11.04 7.34
CA ARG A 280 -9.23 12.07 8.40
C ARG A 280 -9.59 13.43 7.86
N GLY A 281 -10.56 14.08 8.52
CA GLY A 281 -10.98 15.44 8.17
C GLY A 281 -11.84 15.53 6.92
N MET A 282 -12.42 14.41 6.46
CA MET A 282 -13.37 14.40 5.35
C MET A 282 -14.52 15.36 5.62
N LYS A 283 -14.69 16.35 4.76
CA LYS A 283 -15.74 17.38 4.83
C LYS A 283 -16.02 17.91 3.44
N HIS A 284 -17.25 18.35 3.23
CA HIS A 284 -17.64 19.06 2.02
C HIS A 284 -18.25 20.41 2.39
N LYS A 285 -17.86 21.47 1.69
CA LYS A 285 -18.45 22.80 1.87
C LYS A 285 -19.53 22.98 0.80
N ARG A 286 -20.79 22.98 1.23
CA ARG A 286 -21.94 23.19 0.35
C ARG A 286 -21.99 24.62 -0.15
N VAL A 287 -22.80 24.86 -1.16
CA VAL A 287 -22.97 26.17 -1.79
C VAL A 287 -23.55 27.21 -0.83
N ASP A 288 -24.40 26.77 0.11
CA ASP A 288 -24.93 27.59 1.20
C ASP A 288 -23.91 28.01 2.24
N GLY A 289 -22.64 27.60 2.06
CA GLY A 289 -21.54 27.88 2.97
C GLY A 289 -21.43 26.91 4.16
N VAL A 290 -22.40 26.02 4.35
CA VAL A 290 -22.41 25.02 5.42
C VAL A 290 -21.39 23.92 5.13
N SER A 291 -20.59 23.57 6.14
CA SER A 291 -19.63 22.47 6.05
C SER A 291 -20.28 21.19 6.58
N VAL A 292 -20.47 20.21 5.72
CA VAL A 292 -21.08 18.91 6.04
C VAL A 292 -19.98 17.86 6.20
N ARG A 293 -20.19 16.94 7.15
CA ARG A 293 -19.31 15.79 7.42
C ARG A 293 -20.07 14.49 7.25
N PRO A 294 -19.37 13.36 6.99
CA PRO A 294 -20.03 12.07 6.90
C PRO A 294 -20.84 11.76 8.17
N SER A 295 -22.07 11.31 7.97
CA SER A 295 -22.96 10.84 9.05
C SER A 295 -23.19 9.32 8.98
N LEU A 296 -22.83 8.71 7.83
CA LEU A 296 -22.84 7.27 7.60
C LEU A 296 -21.53 6.87 6.95
N VAL A 297 -20.93 5.76 7.38
CA VAL A 297 -19.81 5.11 6.71
C VAL A 297 -20.21 3.69 6.32
N LEU A 298 -20.00 3.36 5.06
CA LEU A 298 -20.14 2.02 4.53
C LEU A 298 -18.76 1.52 4.14
N ILE A 299 -18.35 0.42 4.74
CA ILE A 299 -17.01 -0.15 4.57
C ILE A 299 -17.18 -1.52 3.94
N ASP A 300 -16.63 -1.69 2.75
CA ASP A 300 -16.67 -2.99 2.06
C ASP A 300 -15.29 -3.61 2.02
N ASP A 301 -15.18 -4.79 2.63
CA ASP A 301 -13.98 -5.63 2.69
C ASP A 301 -12.68 -4.83 2.92
N PRO A 302 -12.46 -4.26 4.13
CA PRO A 302 -11.36 -3.31 4.39
C PRO A 302 -9.97 -3.94 4.41
N GLN A 303 -9.85 -5.22 4.09
CA GLN A 303 -8.59 -5.94 4.01
C GLN A 303 -8.42 -6.61 2.64
N THR A 304 -7.18 -6.81 2.23
CA THR A 304 -6.77 -7.63 1.09
C THR A 304 -6.11 -8.90 1.62
N ASP A 305 -5.97 -9.93 0.80
CA ASP A 305 -5.26 -11.17 1.16
C ASP A 305 -3.85 -10.89 1.70
N GLU A 306 -3.14 -9.95 1.08
CA GLU A 306 -1.80 -9.55 1.51
C GLU A 306 -1.86 -8.91 2.91
N SER A 307 -2.79 -7.99 3.13
CA SER A 307 -2.90 -7.30 4.41
C SER A 307 -3.41 -8.21 5.53
N ALA A 308 -4.26 -9.19 5.23
CA ALA A 308 -4.73 -10.19 6.19
C ALA A 308 -3.60 -11.07 6.72
N ARG A 309 -2.56 -11.28 5.90
CA ARG A 309 -1.35 -12.04 6.28
C ARG A 309 -0.35 -11.26 7.12
N SER A 310 -0.54 -9.95 7.28
CA SER A 310 0.40 -9.08 8.00
C SER A 310 -0.22 -8.56 9.30
N PRO A 311 0.20 -9.05 10.47
CA PRO A 311 -0.31 -8.57 11.76
C PRO A 311 -0.17 -7.06 11.96
N SER A 312 0.89 -6.46 11.43
CA SER A 312 1.11 -5.01 11.50
C SER A 312 0.13 -4.22 10.62
N GLN A 313 -0.19 -4.73 9.44
CA GLN A 313 -1.20 -4.11 8.58
C GLN A 313 -2.60 -4.25 9.19
N CYS A 314 -2.93 -5.40 9.78
CA CYS A 314 -4.18 -5.59 10.52
C CYS A 314 -4.28 -4.57 11.67
N ALA A 315 -3.27 -4.47 12.52
CA ALA A 315 -3.23 -3.51 13.63
C ALA A 315 -3.26 -2.04 13.16
N ASN A 316 -2.67 -1.71 12.01
CA ASN A 316 -2.74 -0.37 11.45
C ASN A 316 -4.15 -0.02 10.98
N ARG A 317 -4.82 -0.92 10.25
CA ARG A 317 -6.19 -0.75 9.80
C ARG A 317 -7.17 -0.66 10.96
N GLU A 318 -6.99 -1.51 11.97
CA GLU A 318 -7.76 -1.47 13.23
C GLU A 318 -7.65 -0.09 13.92
N ARG A 319 -6.44 0.48 13.98
CA ARG A 319 -6.19 1.84 14.51
C ARG A 319 -6.84 2.92 13.65
N ILE A 320 -6.89 2.74 12.32
CA ILE A 320 -7.57 3.67 11.41
C ILE A 320 -9.09 3.61 11.65
N LEU A 321 -9.66 2.43 11.79
CA LEU A 321 -11.08 2.25 12.13
C LEU A 321 -11.43 2.97 13.43
N ALA A 322 -10.66 2.75 14.48
CA ALA A 322 -10.89 3.36 15.78
C ALA A 322 -10.67 4.90 15.79
N GLY A 323 -9.61 5.38 15.13
CA GLY A 323 -9.19 6.78 15.25
C GLY A 323 -9.69 7.69 14.13
N ALA A 324 -9.72 7.23 12.88
CA ALA A 324 -10.06 8.06 11.73
C ALA A 324 -11.55 7.97 11.38
N ILE A 325 -12.10 6.76 11.36
CA ILE A 325 -13.47 6.51 10.90
C ILE A 325 -14.48 6.90 11.97
N LEU A 326 -14.31 6.47 13.21
CA LEU A 326 -15.23 6.81 14.28
C LEU A 326 -15.29 8.33 14.56
N GLY A 327 -14.24 9.07 14.22
CA GLY A 327 -14.17 10.53 14.33
C GLY A 327 -14.73 11.32 13.15
N LEU A 328 -15.23 10.68 12.08
CA LEU A 328 -15.64 11.38 10.84
C LEU A 328 -16.79 12.35 11.04
N ALA A 329 -17.79 12.01 11.84
CA ALA A 329 -18.98 12.85 12.06
C ALA A 329 -18.66 14.20 12.73
N GLY A 330 -17.50 14.32 13.38
CA GLY A 330 -17.07 15.52 14.10
C GLY A 330 -17.68 15.64 15.48
N PRO A 331 -17.42 16.76 16.18
CA PRO A 331 -17.85 16.93 17.55
C PRO A 331 -19.38 16.97 17.69
N GLY A 332 -19.89 16.32 18.74
CA GLY A 332 -21.31 16.31 19.08
C GLY A 332 -22.20 15.38 18.23
N ARG A 333 -21.61 14.63 17.27
CA ARG A 333 -22.33 13.67 16.42
C ARG A 333 -21.65 12.32 16.44
N LYS A 334 -22.44 11.25 16.47
CA LYS A 334 -21.93 9.87 16.30
C LYS A 334 -22.02 9.47 14.83
N ILE A 335 -20.97 8.80 14.31
CA ILE A 335 -21.03 8.18 13.00
C ILE A 335 -21.87 6.91 13.07
N ALA A 336 -22.73 6.69 12.09
CA ALA A 336 -23.34 5.39 11.86
C ALA A 336 -22.51 4.60 10.86
N GLY A 337 -22.52 3.28 10.92
CA GLY A 337 -21.71 2.51 9.97
C GLY A 337 -22.08 1.04 9.86
N LEU A 338 -21.87 0.53 8.67
CA LEU A 338 -21.89 -0.89 8.36
C LEU A 338 -20.54 -1.27 7.78
N MET A 339 -20.02 -2.41 8.21
CA MET A 339 -18.80 -3.02 7.67
C MET A 339 -19.10 -4.43 7.23
N THR A 340 -18.98 -4.69 5.94
CA THR A 340 -19.02 -6.05 5.40
C THR A 340 -17.60 -6.62 5.35
N LEU A 341 -17.46 -7.90 5.69
CA LEU A 341 -16.17 -8.53 5.93
C LEU A 341 -16.13 -9.94 5.31
N THR A 342 -14.91 -10.39 5.04
CA THR A 342 -14.57 -11.79 4.81
C THR A 342 -13.41 -12.15 5.73
N VAL A 343 -13.51 -13.25 6.48
CA VAL A 343 -12.43 -13.73 7.35
C VAL A 343 -11.51 -14.63 6.55
N VAL A 344 -10.34 -14.14 6.21
CA VAL A 344 -9.36 -14.82 5.35
C VAL A 344 -8.43 -15.71 6.16
N ARG A 345 -8.04 -15.26 7.37
CA ARG A 345 -7.10 -15.94 8.26
C ARG A 345 -7.50 -15.78 9.72
N PRO A 346 -7.09 -16.71 10.60
CA PRO A 346 -7.19 -16.48 12.04
C PRO A 346 -6.44 -15.21 12.45
N ASP A 347 -7.06 -14.42 13.34
CA ASP A 347 -6.54 -13.15 13.87
C ASP A 347 -6.26 -12.07 12.82
N ASP A 348 -6.85 -12.12 11.63
CA ASP A 348 -6.84 -11.02 10.67
C ASP A 348 -7.73 -9.86 11.13
N LEU A 349 -7.77 -8.75 10.37
CA LEU A 349 -8.59 -7.60 10.73
C LEU A 349 -10.07 -7.95 10.90
N ALA A 350 -10.63 -8.77 10.01
CA ALA A 350 -12.03 -9.17 10.05
C ALA A 350 -12.33 -10.00 11.30
N ASP A 351 -11.49 -10.99 11.60
CA ASP A 351 -11.61 -11.84 12.77
C ASP A 351 -11.57 -11.02 14.07
N ARG A 352 -10.65 -10.05 14.15
CA ARG A 352 -10.53 -9.14 15.32
C ARG A 352 -11.74 -8.23 15.49
N ILE A 353 -12.24 -7.62 14.40
CA ILE A 353 -13.39 -6.70 14.46
C ILE A 353 -14.68 -7.42 14.80
N LEU A 354 -14.82 -8.68 14.39
CA LEU A 354 -15.98 -9.50 14.70
C LEU A 354 -15.99 -10.00 16.16
N ASP A 355 -14.84 -9.96 16.83
CA ASP A 355 -14.71 -10.31 18.24
C ASP A 355 -15.37 -9.23 19.11
N ARG A 356 -16.50 -9.58 19.72
CA ARG A 356 -17.29 -8.64 20.55
C ARG A 356 -16.61 -8.29 21.87
N ASP A 357 -15.68 -9.10 22.35
CA ASP A 357 -14.91 -8.80 23.55
C ASP A 357 -13.85 -7.73 23.27
N LYS A 358 -13.25 -7.75 22.07
CA LYS A 358 -12.28 -6.75 21.63
C LYS A 358 -12.95 -5.48 21.08
N HIS A 359 -14.01 -5.66 20.27
CA HIS A 359 -14.69 -4.57 19.55
C HIS A 359 -16.21 -4.55 19.76
N PRO A 360 -16.72 -4.40 20.99
CA PRO A 360 -18.16 -4.46 21.29
C PRO A 360 -18.97 -3.39 20.54
N GLN A 361 -18.36 -2.25 20.19
CA GLN A 361 -19.01 -1.16 19.46
C GLN A 361 -19.47 -1.54 18.06
N TRP A 362 -18.79 -2.51 17.41
CA TRP A 362 -19.12 -2.97 16.07
C TRP A 362 -20.19 -4.05 16.01
N GLN A 363 -20.60 -4.63 17.14
CA GLN A 363 -21.61 -5.67 17.25
C GLN A 363 -21.41 -6.80 16.22
N GLY A 364 -20.14 -7.30 16.11
CA GLY A 364 -19.74 -8.23 15.07
C GLY A 364 -20.60 -9.48 14.98
N GLU A 365 -20.98 -9.87 13.79
CA GLU A 365 -21.68 -11.10 13.49
C GLU A 365 -21.02 -11.84 12.33
N ARG A 366 -21.02 -13.19 12.42
CA ARG A 366 -20.40 -14.06 11.43
C ARG A 366 -21.43 -15.01 10.87
N THR A 367 -21.62 -14.98 9.54
CA THR A 367 -22.50 -15.90 8.83
C THR A 367 -21.69 -16.92 8.04
N LYS A 368 -22.23 -18.07 7.79
CA LYS A 368 -21.58 -19.22 7.15
C LYS A 368 -22.37 -19.67 5.93
N MET A 369 -21.73 -20.36 5.01
CA MET A 369 -22.42 -21.03 3.92
C MET A 369 -23.13 -22.30 4.40
N VAL A 370 -22.47 -23.05 5.29
CA VAL A 370 -22.96 -24.31 5.86
C VAL A 370 -22.89 -24.23 7.38
N TYR A 371 -24.03 -24.33 8.04
CA TYR A 371 -24.12 -24.33 9.50
C TYR A 371 -23.96 -25.74 10.09
N SER A 372 -24.37 -26.79 9.35
CA SER A 372 -24.12 -28.20 9.68
C SER A 372 -23.79 -28.94 8.40
N PHE A 373 -22.69 -29.69 8.42
CA PHE A 373 -22.26 -30.50 7.28
C PHE A 373 -23.04 -31.83 7.20
N PRO A 374 -23.14 -32.40 5.98
CA PRO A 374 -23.77 -33.69 5.80
C PRO A 374 -22.99 -34.78 6.58
N THR A 375 -23.73 -35.82 7.04
CA THR A 375 -23.18 -36.91 7.88
C THR A 375 -22.79 -38.16 7.10
N ALA A 376 -23.09 -38.21 5.81
CA ALA A 376 -22.84 -39.38 4.95
C ALA A 376 -21.42 -39.38 4.34
N ASP A 377 -20.38 -39.42 5.17
CA ASP A 377 -18.99 -39.33 4.76
C ASP A 377 -18.59 -40.31 3.64
N ARG A 378 -19.07 -41.54 3.70
CA ARG A 378 -18.75 -42.57 2.69
C ARG A 378 -19.30 -42.21 1.30
N LEU A 379 -20.52 -41.72 1.24
CA LEU A 379 -21.16 -41.34 -0.02
C LEU A 379 -20.47 -40.10 -0.60
N TRP A 380 -20.11 -39.13 0.24
CA TRP A 380 -19.35 -37.95 -0.20
C TRP A 380 -17.92 -38.29 -0.62
N ALA A 381 -17.28 -39.26 -0.01
CA ALA A 381 -15.96 -39.75 -0.48
C ALA A 381 -16.06 -40.41 -1.87
N GLU A 382 -17.12 -41.22 -2.13
CA GLU A 382 -17.35 -41.81 -3.43
C GLU A 382 -17.69 -40.73 -4.48
N TYR A 383 -18.53 -39.75 -4.14
CA TYR A 383 -18.81 -38.60 -4.96
C TYR A 383 -17.52 -37.85 -5.36
N ALA A 384 -16.64 -37.58 -4.37
CA ALA A 384 -15.36 -36.90 -4.60
C ALA A 384 -14.46 -37.70 -5.57
N ARG A 385 -14.43 -39.04 -5.43
CA ARG A 385 -13.68 -39.93 -6.34
C ARG A 385 -14.22 -39.85 -7.76
N LEU A 386 -15.52 -40.02 -7.97
CA LEU A 386 -16.18 -39.94 -9.27
C LEU A 386 -15.96 -38.57 -9.93
N ARG A 387 -16.08 -37.50 -9.15
CA ARG A 387 -15.84 -36.13 -9.63
C ARG A 387 -14.39 -35.95 -10.08
N ALA A 388 -13.42 -36.40 -9.30
CA ALA A 388 -12.01 -36.31 -9.63
C ALA A 388 -11.65 -37.12 -10.88
N GLU A 389 -12.18 -38.34 -11.04
CA GLU A 389 -11.98 -39.16 -12.21
C GLU A 389 -12.61 -38.56 -13.48
N GLY A 390 -13.84 -38.03 -13.36
CA GLY A 390 -14.49 -37.34 -14.46
C GLY A 390 -13.72 -36.13 -14.95
N LEU A 391 -13.24 -35.28 -14.03
CA LEU A 391 -12.43 -34.11 -14.35
C LEU A 391 -11.09 -34.48 -14.97
N LYS A 392 -10.39 -35.51 -14.45
CA LYS A 392 -9.13 -36.00 -15.03
C LYS A 392 -9.30 -36.56 -16.46
N ALA A 393 -10.46 -37.10 -16.75
CA ALA A 393 -10.78 -37.69 -18.06
C ALA A 393 -11.49 -36.70 -19.01
N ASP A 394 -11.55 -35.43 -18.67
CA ASP A 394 -12.21 -34.36 -19.44
C ASP A 394 -13.72 -34.59 -19.68
N ARG A 395 -14.37 -35.39 -18.81
CA ARG A 395 -15.81 -35.69 -18.84
C ARG A 395 -16.65 -34.82 -17.91
N GLY A 396 -16.01 -33.89 -17.18
CA GLY A 396 -16.67 -33.03 -16.20
C GLY A 396 -17.17 -33.77 -14.96
N GLY A 397 -18.17 -33.19 -14.28
CA GLY A 397 -18.74 -33.74 -13.03
C GLY A 397 -20.05 -34.54 -13.22
N ALA A 398 -20.41 -34.91 -14.44
CA ALA A 398 -21.73 -35.50 -14.74
C ALA A 398 -21.98 -36.83 -14.02
N GLU A 399 -20.99 -37.71 -13.95
CA GLU A 399 -21.10 -39.01 -13.25
C GLU A 399 -21.31 -38.82 -11.75
N ALA A 400 -20.56 -37.89 -11.13
CA ALA A 400 -20.73 -37.55 -9.73
C ALA A 400 -22.11 -36.92 -9.46
N THR A 401 -22.57 -36.01 -10.36
CA THR A 401 -23.91 -35.43 -10.23
C THR A 401 -25.03 -36.48 -10.36
N ALA A 402 -24.87 -37.47 -11.24
CA ALA A 402 -25.80 -38.58 -11.34
C ALA A 402 -25.82 -39.45 -10.06
N PHE A 403 -24.65 -39.77 -9.52
CA PHE A 403 -24.51 -40.46 -8.24
C PHE A 403 -25.17 -39.67 -7.10
N TYR A 404 -24.90 -38.36 -7.01
CA TYR A 404 -25.54 -37.49 -6.02
C TYR A 404 -27.06 -37.49 -6.16
N LYS A 405 -27.58 -37.46 -7.40
CA LYS A 405 -29.02 -37.47 -7.66
C LYS A 405 -29.66 -38.75 -7.13
N GLU A 406 -29.00 -39.91 -7.29
CA GLU A 406 -29.50 -41.21 -6.81
C GLU A 406 -29.52 -41.31 -5.29
N HIS A 407 -28.48 -40.75 -4.61
CA HIS A 407 -28.30 -40.87 -3.16
C HIS A 407 -28.60 -39.58 -2.41
N ARG A 408 -29.30 -38.62 -3.03
CA ARG A 408 -29.46 -37.27 -2.52
C ARG A 408 -30.00 -37.18 -1.11
N ALA A 409 -31.03 -37.98 -0.78
CA ALA A 409 -31.67 -37.91 0.53
C ALA A 409 -30.69 -38.28 1.67
N ASP A 410 -29.87 -39.31 1.44
CA ASP A 410 -28.87 -39.75 2.40
C ASP A 410 -27.68 -38.79 2.46
N MET A 411 -27.27 -38.26 1.29
CA MET A 411 -26.15 -37.34 1.18
C MET A 411 -26.45 -35.97 1.75
N ASP A 412 -27.69 -35.50 1.72
CA ASP A 412 -28.10 -34.23 2.31
C ASP A 412 -28.43 -34.35 3.81
N ALA A 413 -28.51 -35.58 4.34
CA ALA A 413 -28.92 -35.83 5.72
C ALA A 413 -28.02 -35.08 6.73
N GLY A 414 -28.66 -34.39 7.67
CA GLY A 414 -27.97 -33.58 8.71
C GLY A 414 -27.44 -32.21 8.25
N THR A 415 -27.58 -31.86 6.97
CA THR A 415 -27.09 -30.60 6.46
C THR A 415 -28.00 -29.43 6.81
N VAL A 416 -27.39 -28.31 7.26
CA VAL A 416 -28.05 -27.02 7.40
C VAL A 416 -27.29 -26.01 6.53
N ILE A 417 -27.88 -25.66 5.40
CA ILE A 417 -27.32 -24.71 4.44
C ILE A 417 -27.95 -23.32 4.63
N ALA A 418 -27.14 -22.27 4.61
CA ALA A 418 -27.64 -20.91 4.84
C ALA A 418 -28.52 -20.38 3.70
N TRP A 419 -28.22 -20.72 2.47
CA TRP A 419 -28.90 -20.18 1.29
C TRP A 419 -29.24 -21.30 0.29
N PRO A 420 -30.43 -21.91 0.40
CA PRO A 420 -30.83 -23.06 -0.42
C PRO A 420 -30.91 -22.77 -1.93
N GLU A 421 -31.14 -21.52 -2.31
CA GLU A 421 -31.28 -21.10 -3.71
C GLU A 421 -29.93 -20.86 -4.41
N ARG A 422 -28.82 -20.92 -3.67
CA ARG A 422 -27.50 -20.63 -4.19
C ARG A 422 -26.79 -21.88 -4.69
N PHE A 423 -26.87 -22.17 -5.97
CA PHE A 423 -26.10 -23.20 -6.65
C PHE A 423 -26.01 -22.91 -8.16
N ASN A 424 -25.07 -23.54 -8.83
CA ASN A 424 -24.86 -23.35 -10.27
C ASN A 424 -25.90 -24.15 -11.07
N HIS A 425 -26.12 -23.77 -12.33
CA HIS A 425 -27.10 -24.42 -13.23
C HIS A 425 -26.82 -25.89 -13.52
N ASP A 426 -25.58 -26.35 -13.38
CA ASP A 426 -25.11 -27.73 -13.54
C ASP A 426 -25.12 -28.53 -12.23
N GLU A 427 -25.55 -27.92 -11.14
CA GLU A 427 -25.71 -28.53 -9.81
C GLU A 427 -27.18 -28.72 -9.44
N LEU A 428 -27.47 -29.58 -8.51
CA LEU A 428 -28.85 -29.95 -8.13
C LEU A 428 -29.30 -29.31 -6.83
N SER A 429 -28.36 -28.78 -6.04
CA SER A 429 -28.66 -28.15 -4.75
C SER A 429 -27.51 -27.29 -4.24
N ALA A 430 -27.82 -26.42 -3.28
CA ALA A 430 -26.81 -25.63 -2.56
C ALA A 430 -25.88 -26.52 -1.70
N VAL A 431 -26.34 -27.71 -1.26
CA VAL A 431 -25.48 -28.68 -0.56
C VAL A 431 -24.40 -29.20 -1.49
N GLN A 432 -24.78 -29.64 -2.69
CA GLN A 432 -23.84 -30.10 -3.71
C GLN A 432 -22.86 -28.97 -4.07
N HIS A 433 -23.34 -27.74 -4.23
CA HIS A 433 -22.51 -26.58 -4.51
C HIS A 433 -21.46 -26.33 -3.42
N ALA A 434 -21.89 -26.29 -2.16
CA ALA A 434 -20.99 -26.11 -1.02
C ALA A 434 -19.93 -27.20 -0.94
N MET A 435 -20.32 -28.46 -1.14
CA MET A 435 -19.38 -29.58 -1.11
C MET A 435 -18.43 -29.57 -2.32
N ASN A 436 -18.87 -29.14 -3.50
CA ASN A 436 -18.00 -28.94 -4.66
C ASN A 436 -16.93 -27.88 -4.40
N LEU A 437 -17.29 -26.74 -3.79
CA LEU A 437 -16.35 -25.70 -3.40
C LEU A 437 -15.35 -26.24 -2.35
N ARG A 438 -15.82 -26.98 -1.35
CA ARG A 438 -14.97 -27.60 -0.35
C ARG A 438 -13.98 -28.61 -0.96
N LEU A 439 -14.45 -29.47 -1.87
CA LEU A 439 -13.61 -30.46 -2.56
C LEU A 439 -12.59 -29.80 -3.50
N GLN A 440 -12.89 -28.64 -4.04
CA GLN A 440 -11.99 -27.89 -4.91
C GLN A 440 -10.80 -27.32 -4.13
N ASN A 441 -11.08 -26.66 -3.00
CA ASN A 441 -10.06 -26.14 -2.10
C ASN A 441 -10.65 -25.94 -0.71
N GLU A 442 -10.36 -26.87 0.20
CA GLU A 442 -10.91 -26.88 1.53
C GLU A 442 -10.50 -25.64 2.35
N ALA A 443 -9.24 -25.22 2.29
CA ALA A 443 -8.76 -24.05 3.01
C ALA A 443 -9.45 -22.76 2.53
N ALA A 444 -9.57 -22.56 1.21
CA ALA A 444 -10.29 -21.42 0.65
C ALA A 444 -11.79 -21.45 0.98
N PHE A 445 -12.40 -22.65 0.99
CA PHE A 445 -13.80 -22.81 1.38
C PHE A 445 -14.03 -22.35 2.83
N PHE A 446 -13.20 -22.81 3.76
CA PHE A 446 -13.35 -22.44 5.17
C PHE A 446 -13.06 -20.94 5.41
N ALA A 447 -12.13 -20.34 4.69
CA ALA A 447 -11.87 -18.91 4.75
C ALA A 447 -13.00 -18.09 4.12
N GLU A 448 -13.24 -18.24 2.82
CA GLU A 448 -14.08 -17.32 2.05
C GLU A 448 -15.58 -17.61 2.13
N TYR A 449 -15.99 -18.86 2.39
CA TYR A 449 -17.41 -19.25 2.43
C TYR A 449 -17.92 -19.61 3.82
N GLN A 450 -17.04 -20.06 4.71
CA GLN A 450 -17.41 -20.35 6.10
C GLN A 450 -17.06 -19.20 7.05
N ASN A 451 -16.19 -18.26 6.63
CA ASN A 451 -15.62 -17.24 7.51
C ASN A 451 -14.98 -17.84 8.78
N GLU A 452 -14.56 -19.10 8.71
CA GLU A 452 -13.88 -19.86 9.75
C GLU A 452 -12.61 -20.48 9.14
N PRO A 453 -11.59 -19.67 8.81
CA PRO A 453 -10.38 -20.18 8.21
C PRO A 453 -9.78 -21.29 9.07
N LEU A 454 -9.36 -22.35 8.41
CA LEU A 454 -8.65 -23.43 9.08
C LEU A 454 -7.39 -22.86 9.73
N PRO A 455 -7.02 -23.34 10.94
CA PRO A 455 -5.74 -23.00 11.52
C PRO A 455 -4.69 -23.30 10.44
N GLU A 456 -3.87 -22.30 10.10
CA GLU A 456 -2.70 -22.62 9.31
C GLU A 456 -1.96 -23.67 10.11
N VAL A 457 -1.73 -24.83 9.50
CA VAL A 457 -0.68 -25.71 9.97
C VAL A 457 0.54 -24.80 9.87
N GLU A 458 0.94 -24.22 11.01
CA GLU A 458 2.28 -23.65 11.12
C GLU A 458 3.15 -24.76 10.59
N VAL A 459 3.66 -24.60 9.37
CA VAL A 459 4.89 -25.28 8.98
C VAL A 459 5.82 -24.82 10.07
N ALA A 460 6.06 -25.72 11.03
CA ALA A 460 6.82 -25.41 12.22
C ALA A 460 8.02 -24.66 11.73
N ASP A 461 8.06 -23.35 12.06
CA ASP A 461 9.16 -22.51 11.64
C ASP A 461 10.31 -23.09 12.44
N ASP A 462 11.08 -23.96 11.81
CA ASP A 462 12.26 -24.62 12.43
C ASP A 462 13.38 -23.60 12.72
N LEU A 463 13.01 -22.31 12.64
CA LEU A 463 13.84 -21.20 13.04
C LEU A 463 13.83 -21.07 14.58
N LEU A 464 14.98 -20.77 15.12
CA LEU A 464 15.13 -20.54 16.55
C LEU A 464 14.36 -19.28 16.97
N SER A 465 13.76 -19.31 18.16
CA SER A 465 13.19 -18.11 18.79
C SER A 465 14.28 -17.15 19.26
N ALA A 466 13.91 -15.89 19.49
CA ALA A 466 14.84 -14.88 20.03
C ALA A 466 15.48 -15.32 21.36
N ASP A 467 14.73 -15.97 22.25
CA ASP A 467 15.26 -16.48 23.52
C ASP A 467 16.26 -17.62 23.31
N GLN A 468 16.02 -18.52 22.36
CA GLN A 468 16.94 -19.59 22.02
C GLN A 468 18.24 -19.05 21.40
N ILE A 469 18.17 -17.99 20.57
CA ILE A 469 19.36 -17.33 20.02
C ILE A 469 20.11 -16.59 21.12
N ALA A 470 19.43 -15.83 21.98
CA ALA A 470 20.04 -15.13 23.10
C ALA A 470 20.78 -16.09 24.05
N ALA A 471 20.27 -17.31 24.23
CA ALA A 471 20.87 -18.33 25.08
C ALA A 471 22.22 -18.90 24.54
N LYS A 472 22.57 -18.59 23.26
CA LYS A 472 23.82 -19.09 22.65
C LYS A 472 25.06 -18.29 23.08
N VAL A 473 25.16 -17.95 24.35
CA VAL A 473 26.33 -17.26 24.93
C VAL A 473 27.49 -18.22 25.19
N ASN A 474 28.70 -17.86 24.73
CA ASN A 474 29.87 -18.71 24.74
C ASN A 474 30.85 -18.47 25.91
N GLY A 475 30.58 -17.50 26.77
CA GLY A 475 31.41 -17.18 27.93
C GLY A 475 32.64 -16.28 27.64
N HIS A 476 32.97 -15.99 26.38
CA HIS A 476 34.08 -15.09 26.06
C HIS A 476 33.73 -13.64 26.36
N ALA A 477 34.72 -12.86 26.78
CA ALA A 477 34.51 -11.42 26.98
C ALA A 477 34.21 -10.70 25.65
N ARG A 478 33.44 -9.63 25.70
CA ARG A 478 33.16 -8.78 24.54
C ARG A 478 34.45 -8.28 23.91
N GLY A 479 34.61 -8.45 22.61
CA GLY A 479 35.78 -8.04 21.85
C GLY A 479 36.99 -9.01 21.94
N LEU A 480 36.81 -10.17 22.55
CA LEU A 480 37.83 -11.22 22.59
C LEU A 480 37.61 -12.17 21.39
N VAL A 481 38.68 -12.45 20.65
CA VAL A 481 38.66 -13.37 19.50
C VAL A 481 39.04 -14.78 19.99
N PRO A 482 38.16 -15.79 19.81
CA PRO A 482 38.49 -17.18 20.16
C PRO A 482 39.69 -17.72 19.38
N LEU A 483 40.43 -18.63 20.00
CA LEU A 483 41.72 -19.15 19.49
C LEU A 483 41.60 -19.79 18.09
N GLY A 484 40.53 -20.53 17.83
CA GLY A 484 40.33 -21.24 16.55
C GLY A 484 40.04 -20.33 15.36
N CYS A 485 39.72 -19.04 15.60
CA CYS A 485 39.32 -18.13 14.54
C CYS A 485 40.49 -17.59 13.72
N SER A 486 40.40 -17.77 12.41
CA SER A 486 41.36 -17.32 11.40
C SER A 486 40.92 -16.08 10.65
N HIS A 487 39.61 -15.75 10.69
CA HIS A 487 39.06 -14.61 9.97
C HIS A 487 38.26 -13.71 10.92
N LEU A 488 38.53 -12.41 10.86
CA LEU A 488 37.82 -11.40 11.62
C LEU A 488 37.11 -10.44 10.66
N THR A 489 35.77 -10.42 10.68
CA THR A 489 34.96 -9.67 9.72
C THR A 489 34.01 -8.70 10.40
N MET A 490 33.68 -7.63 9.69
CA MET A 490 32.73 -6.62 10.13
C MET A 490 31.75 -6.27 9.04
N PHE A 491 30.55 -5.92 9.45
CA PHE A 491 29.54 -5.32 8.57
C PHE A 491 28.98 -4.05 9.21
N VAL A 492 28.71 -3.05 8.36
CA VAL A 492 28.05 -1.80 8.76
C VAL A 492 26.80 -1.63 7.92
N ASP A 493 25.65 -1.64 8.57
CA ASP A 493 24.36 -1.26 7.98
C ASP A 493 24.15 0.26 8.15
N VAL A 494 23.98 0.96 7.04
CA VAL A 494 23.90 2.43 6.98
C VAL A 494 22.46 2.89 6.99
N GLN A 495 22.07 3.58 8.08
CA GLN A 495 20.75 4.17 8.21
C GLN A 495 20.87 5.70 8.38
N GLY A 496 19.83 6.45 7.99
CA GLY A 496 19.89 7.92 8.04
C GLY A 496 20.07 8.52 9.43
N LYS A 497 19.72 7.77 10.49
CA LYS A 497 19.83 8.25 11.88
C LYS A 497 21.01 7.66 12.63
N ALA A 498 21.44 6.45 12.32
CA ALA A 498 22.52 5.72 13.00
C ALA A 498 23.15 4.69 12.07
N LEU A 499 24.38 4.29 12.37
CA LEU A 499 25.03 3.14 11.76
C LEU A 499 24.91 1.96 12.72
N PHE A 500 24.48 0.80 12.23
CA PHE A 500 24.49 -0.45 12.97
C PHE A 500 25.70 -1.26 12.55
N TYR A 501 26.47 -1.79 13.49
CA TYR A 501 27.60 -2.60 13.16
C TYR A 501 27.61 -3.93 13.92
N LEU A 502 28.26 -4.92 13.32
CA LEU A 502 28.49 -6.22 13.91
C LEU A 502 29.89 -6.69 13.52
N VAL A 503 30.63 -7.27 14.49
CA VAL A 503 31.93 -7.88 14.29
C VAL A 503 31.84 -9.35 14.67
N ALA A 504 32.24 -10.22 13.75
CA ALA A 504 32.27 -11.67 13.95
C ALA A 504 33.62 -12.27 13.63
N ALA A 505 34.06 -13.20 14.48
CA ALA A 505 35.22 -14.01 14.28
C ALA A 505 34.83 -15.40 13.77
N TRP A 506 35.57 -15.96 12.82
CA TRP A 506 35.23 -17.19 12.12
C TRP A 506 36.41 -18.14 12.04
N GLU A 507 36.10 -19.42 12.21
CA GLU A 507 37.01 -20.51 11.81
C GLU A 507 36.85 -20.80 10.31
N ASP A 508 37.76 -21.62 9.77
CA ASP A 508 37.75 -21.92 8.32
C ASP A 508 36.51 -22.68 7.84
N ASP A 509 35.76 -23.33 8.74
CA ASP A 509 34.54 -24.11 8.49
C ASP A 509 33.24 -23.37 8.76
N PHE A 510 33.28 -22.04 8.93
CA PHE A 510 32.17 -21.18 9.33
C PHE A 510 31.68 -21.40 10.77
N THR A 511 32.43 -22.02 11.65
CA THR A 511 32.22 -21.87 13.09
C THR A 511 32.42 -20.40 13.42
N GLY A 512 31.38 -19.73 13.97
CA GLY A 512 31.38 -18.29 14.11
C GLY A 512 31.05 -17.81 15.50
N HIS A 513 31.65 -16.68 15.87
CA HIS A 513 31.46 -16.03 17.15
C HIS A 513 31.18 -14.54 16.93
N VAL A 514 29.98 -14.08 17.28
CA VAL A 514 29.71 -12.64 17.35
C VAL A 514 30.48 -12.12 18.56
N ILE A 515 31.49 -11.29 18.32
CA ILE A 515 32.39 -10.78 19.39
C ILE A 515 32.07 -9.34 19.80
N ASP A 516 31.45 -8.57 18.90
CA ASP A 516 31.05 -7.19 19.17
C ASP A 516 29.90 -6.77 18.24
N TYR A 517 28.99 -5.91 18.72
CA TYR A 517 27.98 -5.25 17.92
C TYR A 517 27.48 -3.98 18.63
N GLY A 518 26.90 -3.07 17.90
CA GLY A 518 26.36 -1.82 18.45
C GLY A 518 25.89 -0.85 17.40
N THR A 519 25.82 0.41 17.79
CA THR A 519 25.47 1.54 16.91
C THR A 519 26.45 2.67 17.01
N GLU A 520 26.58 3.46 15.95
CA GLU A 520 27.24 4.77 15.97
C GLU A 520 26.20 5.83 15.58
N PRO A 521 25.90 6.78 16.46
CA PRO A 521 26.36 6.92 17.86
C PRO A 521 25.83 5.82 18.79
N ASP A 522 26.62 5.44 19.76
CA ASP A 522 26.21 4.50 20.82
C ASP A 522 24.99 5.05 21.55
N GLN A 523 23.89 4.29 21.61
CA GLN A 523 22.62 4.74 22.20
C GLN A 523 22.64 4.76 23.73
N LYS A 524 23.57 4.07 24.37
CA LYS A 524 23.70 3.89 25.83
C LYS A 524 22.39 3.38 26.48
N GLN A 525 21.64 2.60 25.76
CA GLN A 525 20.41 1.96 26.20
C GLN A 525 20.44 0.49 25.80
N ALA A 526 19.95 -0.38 26.67
CA ALA A 526 19.91 -1.82 26.40
C ALA A 526 18.85 -2.19 25.36
N TYR A 527 17.81 -1.39 25.22
CA TYR A 527 16.70 -1.61 24.28
C TYR A 527 16.29 -0.31 23.58
N PHE A 528 16.22 -0.31 22.28
CA PHE A 528 15.80 0.83 21.44
C PHE A 528 15.38 0.31 20.04
N THR A 529 14.65 1.12 19.28
CA THR A 529 14.35 0.89 17.88
C THR A 529 14.86 2.06 17.04
N LEU A 530 15.11 1.88 15.74
CA LEU A 530 15.55 2.96 14.84
C LEU A 530 14.55 4.15 14.85
N ARG A 531 13.29 3.88 15.17
CA ARG A 531 12.27 4.93 15.30
C ARG A 531 12.49 5.80 16.52
N ASP A 532 12.90 5.21 17.65
CA ASP A 532 12.91 5.82 18.99
C ASP A 532 14.31 6.24 19.45
N ILE A 533 15.36 6.07 18.62
CA ILE A 533 16.72 6.48 18.97
C ILE A 533 16.80 7.96 19.26
N LYS A 534 17.51 8.30 20.36
CA LYS A 534 17.70 9.68 20.79
C LYS A 534 19.02 10.28 20.32
N ARG A 535 20.05 9.45 20.17
CA ARG A 535 21.37 9.86 19.73
C ARG A 535 21.50 9.57 18.24
N THR A 536 21.44 10.61 17.41
CA THR A 536 21.46 10.49 15.95
C THR A 536 22.79 10.98 15.37
N LEU A 537 23.14 10.48 14.19
CA LEU A 537 24.29 10.96 13.40
C LEU A 537 24.22 12.47 13.17
N GLY A 538 23.04 13.01 12.85
CA GLY A 538 22.83 14.44 12.65
C GLY A 538 23.09 15.27 13.92
N ALA A 539 22.71 14.76 15.10
CA ALA A 539 22.98 15.44 16.38
C ALA A 539 24.48 15.39 16.73
N ALA A 540 25.19 14.29 16.39
CA ALA A 540 26.61 14.12 16.63
C ALA A 540 27.50 14.89 15.65
N SER A 541 26.96 15.34 14.50
CA SER A 541 27.69 16.01 13.41
C SER A 541 26.97 17.26 12.95
N ALA A 542 26.69 18.19 13.88
CA ALA A 542 25.97 19.42 13.62
C ALA A 542 26.53 20.20 12.39
N ARG A 543 25.67 20.57 11.44
CA ARG A 543 25.92 21.34 10.20
C ARG A 543 26.41 20.54 8.97
N ALA A 544 26.56 19.22 9.03
CA ALA A 544 27.13 18.45 7.91
C ALA A 544 26.09 17.93 6.89
N GLY A 545 24.79 18.14 7.12
CA GLY A 545 23.73 17.47 6.34
C GLY A 545 23.72 15.95 6.61
N VAL A 546 22.79 15.21 5.96
CA VAL A 546 22.68 13.74 6.16
C VAL A 546 23.93 13.03 5.65
N GLU A 547 24.41 13.38 4.48
CA GLU A 547 25.59 12.76 3.85
C GLU A 547 26.86 13.01 4.67
N GLY A 548 27.11 14.24 5.09
CA GLY A 548 28.24 14.59 5.94
C GLY A 548 28.17 13.94 7.32
N ALA A 549 26.97 13.77 7.89
CA ALA A 549 26.77 13.09 9.17
C ALA A 549 27.06 11.59 9.07
N ILE A 550 26.65 10.93 7.97
CA ILE A 550 27.00 9.53 7.68
C ILE A 550 28.49 9.38 7.50
N TYR A 551 29.14 10.25 6.70
CA TYR A 551 30.60 10.20 6.48
C TYR A 551 31.36 10.32 7.80
N ALA A 552 31.07 11.32 8.62
CA ALA A 552 31.70 11.51 9.92
C ALA A 552 31.38 10.36 10.92
N GLY A 553 30.19 9.78 10.85
CA GLY A 553 29.83 8.58 11.60
C GLY A 553 30.68 7.38 11.21
N LEU A 554 30.85 7.16 9.90
CA LEU A 554 31.72 6.10 9.38
C LEU A 554 33.18 6.29 9.83
N GLU A 555 33.72 7.52 9.79
CA GLU A 555 35.06 7.80 10.30
C GLU A 555 35.21 7.37 11.76
N ARG A 556 34.34 7.86 12.64
CA ARG A 556 34.38 7.51 14.07
C ARG A 556 34.25 6.01 14.31
N LEU A 557 33.33 5.36 13.59
CA LEU A 557 33.11 3.91 13.74
C LEU A 557 34.31 3.10 13.28
N ILE A 558 34.89 3.42 12.13
CA ILE A 558 36.02 2.71 11.56
C ILE A 558 37.29 2.93 12.40
N ASP A 559 37.50 4.14 12.93
CA ASP A 559 38.60 4.40 13.89
C ASP A 559 38.43 3.61 15.18
N ALA A 560 37.21 3.45 15.67
CA ALA A 560 36.93 2.69 16.89
C ALA A 560 37.00 1.16 16.70
N THR A 561 36.91 0.65 15.47
CA THR A 561 36.77 -0.78 15.19
C THR A 561 37.87 -1.33 14.27
N VAL A 562 37.98 -0.84 13.04
CA VAL A 562 38.94 -1.36 12.02
C VAL A 562 40.36 -0.92 12.30
N ALA A 563 40.52 0.31 12.78
CA ALA A 563 41.85 0.84 13.11
C ALA A 563 42.49 0.20 14.37
N ARG A 564 41.64 -0.32 15.28
CA ARG A 564 42.12 -0.94 16.50
C ARG A 564 42.58 -2.39 16.28
N GLU A 565 43.43 -2.88 17.20
CA GLU A 565 43.78 -4.28 17.32
C GLU A 565 42.81 -4.99 18.28
N TRP A 566 42.44 -6.21 17.95
CA TRP A 566 41.60 -7.08 18.74
C TRP A 566 42.41 -8.17 19.39
N ARG A 567 42.19 -8.40 20.67
CA ARG A 567 42.93 -9.41 21.42
C ARG A 567 42.33 -10.80 21.15
N ARG A 568 43.19 -11.77 20.80
CA ARG A 568 42.85 -13.19 20.74
C ARG A 568 43.13 -13.87 22.08
N ASP A 569 42.49 -15.01 22.34
CA ASP A 569 42.62 -15.75 23.62
C ASP A 569 44.05 -16.08 24.00
N ASP A 570 44.93 -16.35 23.03
CA ASP A 570 46.35 -16.59 23.23
C ASP A 570 47.18 -15.32 23.51
N GLY A 571 46.54 -14.17 23.54
CA GLY A 571 47.17 -12.87 23.72
C GLY A 571 47.65 -12.21 22.42
N ALA A 572 47.58 -12.88 21.27
CA ALA A 572 47.90 -12.27 19.98
C ALA A 572 46.95 -11.13 19.64
N MET A 573 47.48 -10.13 18.95
CA MET A 573 46.70 -9.01 18.46
C MET A 573 46.37 -9.23 16.98
N VAL A 574 45.10 -9.21 16.64
CA VAL A 574 44.60 -9.41 15.28
C VAL A 574 43.79 -8.18 14.82
N ARG A 575 43.65 -8.03 13.52
CA ARG A 575 42.88 -6.92 12.92
C ARG A 575 41.72 -7.45 12.08
N ILE A 576 40.73 -6.62 11.81
CA ILE A 576 39.63 -6.96 10.91
C ILE A 576 40.21 -7.16 9.50
N ASP A 577 39.98 -8.34 8.93
CA ASP A 577 40.44 -8.70 7.58
C ASP A 577 39.60 -8.04 6.51
N ARG A 578 38.27 -7.94 6.76
CA ARG A 578 37.32 -7.34 5.84
C ARG A 578 36.15 -6.69 6.55
N CYS A 579 35.83 -5.46 6.12
CA CYS A 579 34.65 -4.74 6.54
C CYS A 579 33.78 -4.44 5.31
N LEU A 580 32.54 -4.96 5.28
CA LEU A 580 31.55 -4.62 4.28
C LEU A 580 30.67 -3.49 4.80
N ILE A 581 30.40 -2.50 3.97
CA ILE A 581 29.52 -1.36 4.30
C ILE A 581 28.35 -1.36 3.33
N ASP A 582 27.12 -1.37 3.86
CA ASP A 582 25.92 -1.33 3.03
C ASP A 582 25.86 -0.04 2.20
N ALA A 583 25.59 -0.20 0.91
CA ALA A 583 25.48 0.87 -0.06
C ALA A 583 24.14 0.85 -0.84
N ASN A 584 23.13 0.16 -0.31
CA ASN A 584 21.82 0.05 -0.96
C ASN A 584 20.89 1.26 -0.70
N TRP A 585 21.23 2.11 0.22
CA TRP A 585 20.35 3.22 0.61
C TRP A 585 20.51 4.44 -0.31
N GLY A 586 19.78 4.47 -1.40
CA GLY A 586 19.52 5.54 -2.37
C GLY A 586 20.53 6.71 -2.40
N SER A 587 20.24 7.79 -1.68
CA SER A 587 21.07 9.01 -1.64
C SER A 587 22.42 8.82 -0.95
N SER A 588 22.61 7.82 -0.08
CA SER A 588 23.85 7.60 0.65
C SER A 588 24.83 6.68 -0.05
N THR A 589 24.46 6.07 -1.19
CA THR A 589 25.33 5.19 -1.96
C THR A 589 26.66 5.88 -2.30
N ASP A 590 26.61 7.11 -2.78
CA ASP A 590 27.80 7.86 -3.21
C ASP A 590 28.73 8.19 -2.01
N VAL A 591 28.17 8.47 -0.84
CA VAL A 591 28.92 8.75 0.39
C VAL A 591 29.71 7.52 0.83
N VAL A 592 29.08 6.32 0.83
CA VAL A 592 29.77 5.07 1.18
C VAL A 592 30.92 4.78 0.21
N TYR A 593 30.69 4.92 -1.09
CA TYR A 593 31.73 4.75 -2.10
C TYR A 593 32.89 5.76 -1.94
N GLN A 594 32.56 7.01 -1.65
CA GLN A 594 33.54 8.05 -1.40
C GLN A 594 34.36 7.71 -0.15
N PHE A 595 33.71 7.33 0.94
CA PHE A 595 34.34 6.95 2.19
C PHE A 595 35.30 5.75 2.00
N CYS A 596 34.83 4.66 1.40
CA CYS A 596 35.65 3.47 1.14
C CYS A 596 36.87 3.77 0.27
N ARG A 597 36.81 4.78 -0.62
CA ARG A 597 37.92 5.19 -1.46
C ARG A 597 38.94 6.09 -0.73
N GLN A 598 38.46 6.96 0.13
CA GLN A 598 39.28 8.02 0.77
C GLN A 598 39.84 7.59 2.14
N SER A 599 39.25 6.59 2.78
CA SER A 599 39.66 6.10 4.09
C SER A 599 41.12 5.57 4.05
N PRO A 600 41.92 5.81 5.09
CA PRO A 600 43.21 5.15 5.27
C PRO A 600 43.14 3.61 5.28
N HIS A 601 41.94 3.05 5.57
CA HIS A 601 41.64 1.62 5.63
C HIS A 601 41.00 1.09 4.34
N ALA A 602 41.10 1.77 3.21
CA ALA A 602 40.48 1.41 1.94
C ALA A 602 40.72 -0.03 1.46
N SER A 603 41.87 -0.64 1.87
CA SER A 603 42.18 -2.03 1.53
C SER A 603 41.28 -3.06 2.21
N VAL A 604 40.74 -2.73 3.39
CA VAL A 604 39.87 -3.59 4.21
C VAL A 604 38.40 -3.30 3.93
N LEU A 605 38.06 -2.04 3.57
CA LEU A 605 36.68 -1.56 3.36
C LEU A 605 36.18 -1.94 1.96
N THR A 606 34.96 -2.46 1.89
CA THR A 606 34.32 -2.80 0.61
C THR A 606 32.85 -2.40 0.65
N PRO A 607 32.38 -1.55 -0.27
CA PRO A 607 30.94 -1.30 -0.43
C PRO A 607 30.23 -2.60 -0.77
N SER A 608 29.03 -2.79 -0.24
CA SER A 608 28.24 -4.01 -0.43
C SER A 608 26.81 -3.72 -0.87
N HIS A 609 26.27 -4.61 -1.69
CA HIS A 609 24.87 -4.56 -2.12
C HIS A 609 24.22 -5.94 -1.96
N GLY A 610 23.33 -6.05 -1.02
CA GLY A 610 22.42 -7.18 -0.93
C GLY A 610 21.43 -7.18 -2.13
N ARG A 611 21.25 -8.33 -2.74
CA ARG A 611 20.29 -8.55 -3.84
C ARG A 611 19.29 -9.60 -3.45
N TYR A 612 18.03 -9.23 -3.50
CA TYR A 612 16.93 -10.19 -3.36
C TYR A 612 16.89 -11.08 -4.61
N VAL A 613 17.18 -12.37 -4.45
CA VAL A 613 17.13 -13.37 -5.53
C VAL A 613 16.02 -14.36 -5.20
N GLY A 614 14.81 -14.09 -5.69
CA GLY A 614 13.65 -14.97 -5.54
C GLY A 614 13.65 -16.14 -6.52
N ALA A 615 12.65 -17.02 -6.39
CA ALA A 615 12.52 -18.23 -7.22
C ALA A 615 12.44 -17.93 -8.74
N SER A 616 11.82 -16.82 -9.13
CA SER A 616 11.72 -16.37 -10.53
C SER A 616 12.97 -15.66 -11.05
N SER A 617 13.90 -15.25 -10.16
CA SER A 617 15.13 -14.54 -10.53
C SER A 617 16.21 -15.47 -11.05
N LEU A 618 17.18 -14.93 -11.81
CA LEU A 618 18.37 -15.68 -12.23
C LEU A 618 19.31 -15.85 -11.03
N PRO A 619 19.70 -17.08 -10.65
CA PRO A 619 20.64 -17.29 -9.54
C PRO A 619 22.06 -16.85 -9.90
N PHE A 620 22.86 -16.47 -8.88
CA PHE A 620 24.25 -16.04 -9.11
C PHE A 620 25.13 -17.11 -9.77
N SER A 621 24.85 -18.38 -9.56
CA SER A 621 25.54 -19.50 -10.19
C SER A 621 25.39 -19.55 -11.73
N GLU A 622 24.31 -19.00 -12.26
CA GLU A 622 24.02 -18.97 -13.70
C GLU A 622 24.51 -17.70 -14.41
N TYR A 623 25.02 -16.71 -13.69
CA TYR A 623 25.58 -15.52 -14.32
C TYR A 623 26.88 -15.84 -15.07
N LYS A 624 27.00 -15.43 -16.31
CA LYS A 624 28.23 -15.53 -17.08
C LYS A 624 29.35 -14.74 -16.41
N ARG A 625 30.42 -15.42 -16.00
CA ARG A 625 31.61 -14.81 -15.39
C ARG A 625 32.36 -13.99 -16.44
N LYS A 626 32.62 -12.73 -16.14
CA LYS A 626 33.46 -11.86 -16.97
C LYS A 626 34.93 -11.94 -16.52
N ARG A 627 35.86 -11.66 -17.43
CA ARG A 627 37.28 -11.64 -17.12
C ARG A 627 37.57 -10.56 -16.05
N GLY A 628 38.24 -10.95 -14.94
CA GLY A 628 38.58 -10.06 -13.82
C GLY A 628 37.52 -9.98 -12.70
N GLU A 629 36.37 -10.65 -12.83
CA GLU A 629 35.41 -10.80 -11.72
C GLU A 629 35.88 -11.84 -10.70
N ARG A 630 35.68 -11.54 -9.41
CA ARG A 630 35.76 -12.56 -8.34
C ARG A 630 34.33 -13.07 -8.07
N VAL A 631 34.19 -14.38 -7.97
CA VAL A 631 32.91 -15.05 -7.71
C VAL A 631 33.14 -16.10 -6.64
N GLY A 632 32.25 -16.18 -5.69
CA GLY A 632 32.26 -17.18 -4.62
C GLY A 632 30.86 -17.70 -4.33
N LEU A 633 30.64 -18.20 -3.10
CA LEU A 633 29.38 -18.77 -2.67
C LEU A 633 28.28 -17.70 -2.65
N ASN A 634 27.44 -17.66 -3.67
CA ASN A 634 26.34 -16.68 -3.83
C ASN A 634 26.75 -15.21 -3.60
N TRP A 635 27.99 -14.87 -3.92
CA TRP A 635 28.47 -13.50 -3.99
C TRP A 635 29.38 -13.30 -5.22
N ARG A 636 29.51 -12.05 -5.65
CA ARG A 636 30.39 -11.65 -6.77
C ARG A 636 30.92 -10.25 -6.60
N VAL A 637 32.13 -10.01 -7.05
CA VAL A 637 32.76 -8.69 -7.18
C VAL A 637 32.92 -8.38 -8.65
N PRO A 638 32.03 -7.58 -9.25
CA PRO A 638 32.07 -7.25 -10.67
C PRO A 638 33.30 -6.37 -11.00
N VAL A 639 33.68 -6.36 -12.28
CA VAL A 639 34.64 -5.38 -12.80
C VAL A 639 33.91 -4.08 -13.02
N VAL A 640 34.36 -3.02 -12.36
CA VAL A 640 33.77 -1.69 -12.46
C VAL A 640 34.61 -0.84 -13.42
N THR A 641 33.95 -0.26 -14.43
CA THR A 641 34.55 0.71 -15.36
C THR A 641 33.88 2.06 -15.17
N GLY A 642 34.66 3.18 -15.20
CA GLY A 642 34.14 4.54 -15.13
C GLY A 642 34.47 5.28 -13.85
N LYS A 643 33.78 6.41 -13.58
CA LYS A 643 34.06 7.35 -12.47
C LYS A 643 33.92 6.76 -11.05
N ARG A 644 33.18 5.66 -10.89
CA ARG A 644 33.00 4.93 -9.62
C ARG A 644 33.94 3.73 -9.53
N ALA A 645 35.22 3.87 -9.72
CA ALA A 645 36.22 2.80 -9.82
C ALA A 645 36.49 2.02 -8.50
N VAL A 646 35.55 1.98 -7.56
CA VAL A 646 35.65 1.17 -6.35
C VAL A 646 34.95 -0.16 -6.57
N ARG A 647 35.67 -1.27 -6.36
CA ARG A 647 35.10 -2.61 -6.39
C ARG A 647 34.11 -2.77 -5.25
N HIS A 648 32.94 -3.34 -5.52
CA HIS A 648 31.92 -3.63 -4.54
C HIS A 648 31.52 -5.10 -4.62
N VAL A 649 30.95 -5.64 -3.55
CA VAL A 649 30.40 -6.98 -3.53
C VAL A 649 28.89 -6.95 -3.72
N LEU A 650 28.39 -7.87 -4.56
CA LEU A 650 26.97 -8.22 -4.70
C LEU A 650 26.79 -9.60 -4.09
N PHE A 651 25.77 -9.79 -3.25
CA PHE A 651 25.46 -11.08 -2.64
C PHE A 651 23.95 -11.34 -2.60
N ASP A 652 23.56 -12.62 -2.62
CA ASP A 652 22.17 -13.08 -2.52
C ASP A 652 21.72 -13.04 -1.06
N THR A 653 20.82 -12.11 -0.73
CA THR A 653 20.32 -11.95 0.65
C THR A 653 19.52 -13.15 1.13
N ASN A 654 18.68 -13.76 0.27
CA ASN A 654 17.86 -14.91 0.64
C ASN A 654 18.73 -16.13 0.99
N PHE A 655 19.73 -16.43 0.15
CA PHE A 655 20.67 -17.50 0.42
C PHE A 655 21.42 -17.28 1.74
N TRP A 656 21.97 -16.09 1.94
CA TRP A 656 22.82 -15.83 3.10
C TRP A 656 22.02 -15.71 4.42
N LYS A 657 20.77 -15.26 4.38
CA LYS A 657 19.86 -15.32 5.53
C LYS A 657 19.56 -16.77 5.92
N SER A 658 19.21 -17.63 4.95
CA SER A 658 19.04 -19.07 5.19
C SER A 658 20.31 -19.71 5.74
N PHE A 659 21.48 -19.34 5.20
CA PHE A 659 22.77 -19.81 5.66
C PHE A 659 23.03 -19.47 7.14
N VAL A 660 22.86 -18.22 7.52
CA VAL A 660 23.09 -17.73 8.90
C VAL A 660 22.12 -18.42 9.88
N HIS A 661 20.83 -18.54 9.53
CA HIS A 661 19.86 -19.23 10.38
C HIS A 661 20.19 -20.74 10.52
N ALA A 662 20.65 -21.38 9.46
CA ALA A 662 21.13 -22.76 9.55
C ALA A 662 22.33 -22.89 10.49
N ARG A 663 23.25 -21.90 10.51
CA ARG A 663 24.39 -21.88 11.46
C ARG A 663 23.95 -21.59 12.89
N LEU A 664 22.96 -20.72 13.09
CA LEU A 664 22.35 -20.50 14.40
C LEU A 664 21.67 -21.77 14.95
N ALA A 665 21.08 -22.60 14.08
CA ALA A 665 20.43 -23.84 14.48
C ALA A 665 21.41 -24.95 14.93
N VAL A 666 22.68 -24.87 14.49
CA VAL A 666 23.74 -25.82 14.92
C VAL A 666 23.98 -25.70 16.44
N PRO A 667 24.04 -26.80 17.21
CA PRO A 667 24.39 -26.74 18.63
C PRO A 667 25.71 -26.01 18.89
N MET A 668 25.80 -25.33 20.03
CA MET A 668 27.04 -24.66 20.42
C MET A 668 28.17 -25.69 20.65
N GLY A 669 29.35 -25.41 20.11
CA GLY A 669 30.51 -26.29 20.17
C GLY A 669 30.65 -27.27 19.00
N ASP A 670 29.57 -27.42 18.18
CA ASP A 670 29.67 -28.20 16.95
C ASP A 670 30.25 -27.37 15.80
N PRO A 671 30.99 -27.98 14.86
CA PRO A 671 31.57 -27.31 13.71
C PRO A 671 30.48 -26.58 12.88
N GLY A 672 30.74 -25.34 12.51
CA GLY A 672 29.83 -24.50 11.79
C GLY A 672 28.70 -23.87 12.63
N GLY A 673 28.75 -23.99 13.97
CA GLY A 673 27.78 -23.33 14.88
C GLY A 673 28.08 -21.85 15.08
N LEU A 674 27.05 -21.06 15.37
CA LEU A 674 27.19 -19.65 15.73
C LEU A 674 26.91 -19.42 17.21
N SER A 675 27.71 -18.56 17.84
CA SER A 675 27.59 -18.18 19.25
C SER A 675 27.74 -16.68 19.47
N LEU A 676 27.34 -16.22 20.67
CA LEU A 676 27.39 -14.82 21.09
C LEU A 676 28.37 -14.67 22.26
N PHE A 677 29.05 -13.54 22.40
CA PHE A 677 29.93 -13.24 23.50
C PHE A 677 29.19 -13.16 24.85
N GLY A 678 29.94 -13.24 25.96
CA GLY A 678 29.40 -13.01 27.30
C GLY A 678 28.73 -14.22 27.96
N HIS A 679 28.15 -13.97 29.14
CA HIS A 679 27.55 -15.00 29.98
C HIS A 679 26.02 -14.79 30.19
N LYS A 680 25.48 -13.64 29.79
CA LYS A 680 24.10 -13.22 30.11
C LYS A 680 23.25 -13.11 28.87
N PRO A 681 22.31 -14.04 28.64
CA PRO A 681 21.39 -13.98 27.50
C PRO A 681 20.62 -12.65 27.36
N GLU A 682 20.29 -12.00 28.51
CA GLU A 682 19.51 -10.77 28.53
C GLU A 682 20.20 -9.61 27.81
N HIS A 683 21.55 -9.63 27.75
CA HIS A 683 22.30 -8.60 27.03
C HIS A 683 22.11 -8.67 25.52
N HIS A 684 21.69 -9.83 25.00
CA HIS A 684 21.52 -10.10 23.57
C HIS A 684 20.07 -10.07 23.11
N ARG A 685 19.12 -9.69 23.99
CA ARG A 685 17.69 -9.69 23.66
C ARG A 685 17.39 -8.89 22.39
N LEU A 686 17.85 -7.65 22.32
CA LEU A 686 17.59 -6.79 21.16
C LEU A 686 18.26 -7.32 19.88
N LEU A 687 19.52 -7.81 19.98
CA LEU A 687 20.18 -8.49 18.86
C LEU A 687 19.34 -9.67 18.37
N SER A 688 18.89 -10.53 19.28
CA SER A 688 18.13 -11.73 18.94
C SER A 688 16.78 -11.40 18.33
N GLU A 689 16.12 -10.32 18.76
CA GLU A 689 14.91 -9.81 18.13
C GLU A 689 15.16 -9.34 16.68
N HIS A 690 16.29 -8.66 16.40
CA HIS A 690 16.70 -8.34 15.03
C HIS A 690 16.99 -9.59 14.20
N LEU A 691 17.62 -10.62 14.79
CA LEU A 691 17.92 -11.88 14.09
C LEU A 691 16.66 -12.71 13.77
N THR A 692 15.57 -12.52 14.51
CA THR A 692 14.30 -13.22 14.32
C THR A 692 13.20 -12.33 13.72
N SER A 693 13.53 -11.11 13.30
CA SER A 693 12.60 -10.15 12.73
C SER A 693 12.01 -10.58 11.38
N GLU A 694 12.65 -11.54 10.72
CA GLU A 694 12.21 -12.09 9.44
C GLU A 694 11.84 -13.58 9.56
N TYR A 695 11.04 -14.05 8.62
CA TYR A 695 10.66 -15.45 8.44
C TYR A 695 10.88 -15.87 7.00
N ARG A 696 11.07 -17.17 6.77
CA ARG A 696 11.26 -17.72 5.43
C ARG A 696 9.96 -18.21 4.83
N VAL A 697 9.79 -17.96 3.55
CA VAL A 697 8.71 -18.52 2.72
C VAL A 697 9.35 -19.34 1.63
N ARG A 698 9.03 -20.63 1.56
CA ARG A 698 9.46 -21.48 0.45
C ARG A 698 8.67 -21.15 -0.79
N THR A 699 9.34 -20.69 -1.82
CA THR A 699 8.73 -20.29 -3.09
C THR A 699 9.32 -21.12 -4.24
N GLU A 700 8.46 -21.63 -5.10
CA GLU A 700 8.86 -22.38 -6.28
C GLU A 700 8.80 -21.52 -7.54
N GLY A 701 9.83 -21.63 -8.38
CA GLY A 701 9.88 -20.95 -9.67
C GLY A 701 11.07 -21.40 -10.50
N ARG A 702 10.92 -21.47 -11.82
CA ARG A 702 11.96 -21.93 -12.73
C ARG A 702 12.56 -23.29 -12.37
N GLY A 703 11.76 -24.22 -11.84
CA GLY A 703 12.21 -25.53 -11.39
C GLY A 703 13.13 -25.53 -10.18
N ARG A 704 13.12 -24.45 -9.38
CA ARG A 704 13.88 -24.30 -8.13
C ARG A 704 12.94 -23.99 -6.98
N THR A 705 13.24 -24.51 -5.81
CA THR A 705 12.68 -24.08 -4.53
C THR A 705 13.70 -23.16 -3.85
N VAL A 706 13.25 -21.97 -3.46
CA VAL A 706 14.11 -20.95 -2.83
C VAL A 706 13.40 -20.47 -1.57
N ASP A 707 14.17 -20.29 -0.51
CA ASP A 707 13.71 -19.61 0.70
C ASP A 707 13.72 -18.10 0.44
N GLU A 708 12.57 -17.45 0.46
CA GLU A 708 12.43 -16.00 0.38
C GLU A 708 12.16 -15.44 1.77
N TRP A 709 13.00 -14.49 2.21
CA TRP A 709 12.90 -13.91 3.54
C TRP A 709 12.07 -12.63 3.53
N LYS A 710 11.15 -12.54 4.49
CA LYS A 710 10.21 -11.42 4.64
C LYS A 710 10.14 -10.98 6.10
N LEU A 711 10.01 -9.69 6.35
CA LEU A 711 9.79 -9.17 7.69
C LEU A 711 8.49 -9.76 8.28
N ARG A 712 8.53 -10.21 9.54
CA ARG A 712 7.35 -10.71 10.28
C ARG A 712 6.32 -9.61 10.48
N VAL A 713 6.80 -8.41 10.73
CA VAL A 713 5.96 -7.21 10.94
C VAL A 713 6.64 -6.04 10.22
N GLU A 714 5.89 -5.27 9.44
CA GLU A 714 6.40 -4.08 8.77
C GLU A 714 6.90 -3.05 9.78
N GLY A 715 8.16 -2.62 9.62
CA GLY A 715 8.81 -1.64 10.50
C GLY A 715 9.54 -2.26 11.70
N LEU A 716 9.70 -3.58 11.76
CA LEU A 716 10.69 -4.19 12.65
C LEU A 716 12.11 -3.91 12.15
N ASP A 717 13.01 -3.69 13.10
CA ASP A 717 14.42 -3.51 12.81
C ASP A 717 15.10 -4.88 12.57
N ASN A 718 15.84 -5.03 11.47
CA ASN A 718 16.59 -6.24 11.08
C ASN A 718 18.10 -5.98 10.91
N HIS A 719 18.55 -4.78 11.28
CA HIS A 719 19.89 -4.25 10.96
C HIS A 719 21.04 -5.18 11.38
N TRP A 720 20.93 -5.87 12.51
CA TRP A 720 21.97 -6.82 12.94
C TRP A 720 21.82 -8.20 12.31
N LEU A 721 20.64 -8.57 11.78
CA LEU A 721 20.52 -9.72 10.88
C LEU A 721 21.33 -9.47 9.60
N ASP A 722 21.12 -8.32 8.97
CA ASP A 722 21.90 -7.92 7.80
C ASP A 722 23.38 -7.78 8.14
N GLY A 723 23.69 -7.32 9.37
CA GLY A 723 25.04 -7.30 9.94
C GLY A 723 25.71 -8.67 9.97
N LEU A 724 25.05 -9.67 10.53
CA LEU A 724 25.58 -11.03 10.63
C LEU A 724 25.68 -11.71 9.26
N VAL A 725 24.71 -11.48 8.39
CA VAL A 725 24.73 -11.91 6.97
C VAL A 725 25.96 -11.34 6.26
N GLY A 726 26.17 -10.03 6.38
CA GLY A 726 27.33 -9.38 5.75
C GLY A 726 28.67 -9.87 6.29
N CYS A 727 28.78 -10.16 7.59
CA CYS A 727 29.96 -10.76 8.17
C CYS A 727 30.24 -12.17 7.63
N ALA A 728 29.20 -13.00 7.45
CA ALA A 728 29.35 -14.32 6.84
C ALA A 728 29.79 -14.25 5.37
N VAL A 729 29.24 -13.30 4.60
CA VAL A 729 29.69 -13.02 3.21
C VAL A 729 31.17 -12.63 3.22
N ALA A 730 31.59 -11.75 4.12
CA ALA A 730 32.99 -11.32 4.25
C ALA A 730 33.90 -12.49 4.59
N ALA A 731 33.48 -13.37 5.51
CA ALA A 731 34.24 -14.59 5.84
C ALA A 731 34.42 -15.51 4.63
N SER A 732 33.35 -15.71 3.84
CA SER A 732 33.45 -16.43 2.56
C SER A 732 34.41 -15.78 1.56
N MET A 733 34.49 -14.45 1.55
CA MET A 733 35.42 -13.73 0.68
C MET A 733 36.88 -13.91 1.11
N GLU A 734 37.13 -14.09 2.41
CA GLU A 734 38.45 -14.32 2.99
C GLU A 734 38.84 -15.79 3.01
N GLY A 735 37.96 -16.74 2.72
CA GLY A 735 38.31 -18.12 2.46
C GLY A 735 37.62 -19.16 3.33
N ALA A 736 36.72 -18.76 4.23
CA ALA A 736 35.89 -19.71 4.97
C ALA A 736 35.02 -20.55 4.00
N VAL A 737 35.01 -21.88 4.21
CA VAL A 737 34.36 -22.86 3.33
C VAL A 737 33.49 -23.78 4.16
N LEU A 738 32.26 -24.06 3.70
CA LEU A 738 31.39 -25.03 4.36
C LEU A 738 31.99 -26.43 4.38
N PHE A 739 31.96 -27.05 5.54
CA PHE A 739 32.40 -28.44 5.73
C PHE A 739 31.63 -29.37 4.76
N GLY A 740 32.32 -30.17 3.97
CA GLY A 740 31.73 -31.12 3.01
C GLY A 740 31.30 -30.53 1.65
N THR A 741 31.45 -29.21 1.43
CA THR A 741 31.21 -28.60 0.13
C THR A 741 32.43 -28.50 -0.78
N ASP A 742 33.55 -29.07 -0.36
CA ASP A 742 34.72 -29.26 -1.21
C ASP A 742 34.38 -30.16 -2.40
N ALA A 743 33.77 -29.58 -3.43
CA ALA A 743 33.96 -30.12 -4.77
C ALA A 743 35.49 -30.07 -4.97
N LYS A 744 36.15 -31.25 -4.91
CA LYS A 744 37.58 -31.37 -5.24
C LYS A 744 37.81 -30.52 -6.46
N ALA A 745 38.51 -29.40 -6.28
CA ALA A 745 38.97 -28.63 -7.43
C ALA A 745 39.75 -29.62 -8.25
N VAL A 746 39.21 -30.01 -9.39
CA VAL A 746 39.88 -30.87 -10.36
C VAL A 746 41.16 -30.10 -10.64
N ALA A 747 42.26 -30.57 -10.05
CA ALA A 747 43.58 -29.99 -10.22
C ALA A 747 43.81 -30.00 -11.76
N ARG A 748 43.63 -28.83 -12.36
CA ARG A 748 43.98 -28.71 -13.80
C ARG A 748 45.46 -29.06 -13.85
N PRO A 749 45.85 -30.10 -14.59
CA PRO A 749 47.24 -30.47 -14.73
C PRO A 749 48.02 -29.21 -15.13
N ARG A 750 49.02 -28.81 -14.35
CA ARG A 750 49.89 -27.70 -14.73
C ARG A 750 50.56 -28.12 -16.02
N LEU A 751 50.05 -27.57 -17.13
CA LEU A 751 50.71 -27.71 -18.43
C LEU A 751 52.13 -27.21 -18.27
N LYS A 752 53.11 -28.11 -18.36
CA LYS A 752 54.53 -27.75 -18.34
C LYS A 752 54.80 -26.89 -19.56
N LEU A 753 55.63 -25.86 -19.40
CA LEU A 753 56.04 -24.96 -20.50
C LEU A 753 56.56 -25.72 -21.72
N SER A 754 57.10 -26.95 -21.51
CA SER A 754 57.57 -27.88 -22.54
C SER A 754 56.41 -28.42 -23.42
N GLU A 755 55.18 -28.57 -22.90
CA GLU A 755 54.02 -29.09 -23.65
C GLU A 755 53.36 -28.00 -24.46
N LEU A 756 53.53 -26.72 -24.10
CA LEU A 756 53.08 -25.57 -24.90
C LEU A 756 53.97 -25.27 -26.13
N ARG A 757 55.23 -25.79 -26.12
CA ARG A 757 56.14 -25.64 -27.27
C ARG A 757 55.98 -26.75 -28.33
N GLY A 758 55.27 -27.85 -28.03
CA GLY A 758 55.04 -28.96 -28.96
C GLY A 758 53.80 -28.81 -29.82
N ALA A 759 52.93 -27.82 -29.59
CA ALA A 759 51.68 -27.60 -30.35
C ALA A 759 51.81 -26.57 -31.48
N LYS A 760 53.03 -26.17 -31.84
CA LYS A 760 53.34 -25.39 -33.05
C LYS A 760 54.34 -26.18 -33.91
N ARG A 761 53.86 -27.19 -34.58
CA ARG A 761 54.38 -27.73 -35.81
C ARG A 761 53.25 -28.28 -36.64
#